data_3289682f013848f1936cf32eb26af790
#
_entry.id   3289682f013848f1936cf32eb26af790
#
_cell.length_a   1.000
_cell.length_b   1.000
_cell.length_c   1.000
_cell.angle_alpha   90.00
_cell.angle_beta   90.00
_cell.angle_gamma   90.00
#
_symmetry.space_group_name_H-M   'P 1'
#
loop_
_entity.id
_entity.type
_entity.pdbx_description
1 polymer ?
#
loop_
_entity_poly.entity_id
_entity_poly.type
_entity_poly.pdbx_seq_one_letter_code
_entity_poly.pdbx_strand_id
1 'polypeptide(L)'
;EIASCLVGSEMCIRDRSKGVGAARAAVQGTKQVAGAIIASTLTTVCVFLPMVFTAGTVRELMMPISLTIIFTLAASLLIAMTVVPAAGSTLLRNTKEKKHPFFDKVQDIYGKMLAFCLKVKVVPLAIAIGLLVYSIWAVMRMGIVMIPDMTSNQIEISVQMPEDTDKEECYKRADQVLDAMTTIDGIGDVGAMAGGDTTLVASSSGMSDSTYDQFTFLVLTENENAGKEEVNRICREIEERTADIDCELTISTGMSEMSTMMGSGLSVKVYGDDLDTLTKITQDICDLAATIPGYENISNGQEEPDQVIRLVLDKDAAMRKGLTVAQIFSELNGKLTESTDAATVTIDGEDMKIVVKDGREPLTRENLLDYNFEIQTTDDNGNTVTEDHPLSEFATLKLEDGVQSINRENQSRYMTVTATVAEGSNATLLSRELQPLIDAYELPDGYTIDTAGESDTVNQMVIQMSKVLLLGLALIYLVMVAQFQSLLSPFIVLFTVPLAFTGGLIGLLLMNEPLSVMGMMGFVVLLGTVVNNGIVFVDYANQLRMGGLERREALIATGKTRMRPILMTALTTILAMASLLFGDDLSSQMSRGMAIVVAGGLAYATLMTLFIIPVMYDILFKRKPLQVDIGSENLDDVPDDAADYLKRKEQKELEQQEATQKDEKNPK
;
A
#
# COMPACT_ATOMS: atom_id res chain seq x y z
N GLU A 1 3.28 -19.57 -11.07
CA GLU A 1 2.48 -20.82 -11.13
C GLU A 1 2.78 -21.61 -12.41
N ILE A 2 2.80 -21.00 -13.57
CA ILE A 2 3.19 -21.64 -14.85
C ILE A 2 4.63 -22.20 -14.75
N ALA A 3 5.49 -21.58 -13.96
CA ALA A 3 6.87 -21.93 -13.77
C ALA A 3 7.11 -23.26 -13.04
N SER A 4 6.32 -23.58 -12.03
CA SER A 4 6.39 -24.87 -11.33
C SER A 4 5.88 -26.03 -12.21
N CYS A 5 4.93 -25.74 -13.09
CA CYS A 5 4.45 -26.70 -14.11
C CYS A 5 5.51 -26.98 -15.20
N LEU A 6 6.35 -25.99 -15.55
CA LEU A 6 7.40 -26.12 -16.57
C LEU A 6 8.55 -27.06 -16.12
N VAL A 7 8.91 -27.04 -14.83
CA VAL A 7 10.01 -27.90 -14.30
C VAL A 7 9.67 -29.38 -14.47
N GLY A 8 8.43 -29.81 -14.25
CA GLY A 8 7.99 -31.20 -14.48
C GLY A 8 8.01 -31.59 -15.95
N SER A 9 7.63 -30.68 -16.85
CA SER A 9 7.61 -30.94 -18.31
C SER A 9 9.01 -31.02 -18.94
N GLU A 10 9.98 -30.25 -18.44
CA GLU A 10 11.38 -30.30 -18.92
C GLU A 10 12.04 -31.66 -18.65
N MET A 11 11.81 -32.22 -17.46
CA MET A 11 12.30 -33.56 -17.13
C MET A 11 11.67 -34.62 -18.05
N CYS A 12 10.36 -34.49 -18.31
CA CYS A 12 9.67 -35.38 -19.27
C CYS A 12 10.24 -35.25 -20.68
N ILE A 13 10.54 -34.05 -21.16
CA ILE A 13 11.15 -33.79 -22.48
C ILE A 13 12.52 -34.42 -22.55
N ARG A 14 13.34 -34.29 -21.51
CA ARG A 14 14.70 -34.85 -21.45
C ARG A 14 14.67 -36.38 -21.46
N ASP A 15 13.78 -37.02 -20.67
CA ASP A 15 13.69 -38.47 -20.62
C ASP A 15 13.15 -39.03 -21.95
N ARG A 16 12.27 -38.27 -22.63
CA ARG A 16 11.84 -38.57 -24.01
C ARG A 16 12.98 -38.49 -25.00
N SER A 17 13.88 -37.51 -24.88
CA SER A 17 15.06 -37.43 -25.77
C SER A 17 16.03 -38.61 -25.62
N LYS A 18 16.01 -39.26 -24.44
CA LYS A 18 16.75 -40.50 -24.16
C LYS A 18 16.04 -41.78 -24.64
N GLY A 19 14.85 -41.68 -25.28
CA GLY A 19 14.09 -42.79 -25.83
C GLY A 19 13.10 -43.46 -24.91
N VAL A 20 12.87 -42.92 -23.68
CA VAL A 20 11.88 -43.44 -22.73
C VAL A 20 10.45 -43.20 -23.25
N GLY A 21 9.54 -44.16 -23.10
CA GLY A 21 8.14 -44.00 -23.50
C GLY A 21 7.43 -42.84 -22.79
N ALA A 22 6.56 -42.08 -23.49
CA ALA A 22 5.98 -40.83 -23.00
C ALA A 22 5.29 -40.95 -21.63
N ALA A 23 4.50 -42.00 -21.39
CA ALA A 23 3.84 -42.24 -20.10
C ALA A 23 4.86 -42.52 -18.98
N ARG A 24 5.88 -43.33 -19.24
CA ARG A 24 6.91 -43.67 -18.28
C ARG A 24 7.77 -42.44 -17.94
N ALA A 25 8.14 -41.65 -18.95
CA ALA A 25 8.87 -40.39 -18.78
C ALA A 25 8.06 -39.37 -17.95
N ALA A 26 6.73 -39.27 -18.16
CA ALA A 26 5.87 -38.39 -17.37
C ALA A 26 5.84 -38.81 -15.88
N VAL A 27 5.65 -40.08 -15.60
CA VAL A 27 5.60 -40.59 -14.21
C VAL A 27 6.95 -40.45 -13.52
N GLN A 28 8.05 -40.82 -14.18
CA GLN A 28 9.39 -40.77 -13.62
C GLN A 28 9.86 -39.33 -13.41
N GLY A 29 9.63 -38.45 -14.39
CA GLY A 29 9.97 -37.03 -14.27
C GLY A 29 9.19 -36.35 -13.15
N THR A 30 7.89 -36.65 -12.99
CA THR A 30 7.08 -36.12 -11.89
C THR A 30 7.59 -36.62 -10.53
N LYS A 31 7.89 -37.92 -10.41
CA LYS A 31 8.40 -38.50 -9.15
C LYS A 31 9.73 -37.86 -8.71
N GLN A 32 10.63 -37.56 -9.65
CA GLN A 32 11.92 -36.92 -9.36
C GLN A 32 11.77 -35.48 -8.83
N VAL A 33 10.78 -34.71 -9.31
CA VAL A 33 10.62 -33.30 -8.94
C VAL A 33 9.53 -33.07 -7.90
N ALA A 34 8.71 -34.09 -7.57
CA ALA A 34 7.57 -33.96 -6.66
C ALA A 34 7.97 -33.36 -5.29
N GLY A 35 9.07 -33.89 -4.69
CA GLY A 35 9.56 -33.38 -3.43
C GLY A 35 9.96 -31.91 -3.46
N ALA A 36 10.65 -31.50 -4.53
CA ALA A 36 11.06 -30.10 -4.70
C ALA A 36 9.86 -29.16 -4.93
N ILE A 37 8.85 -29.60 -5.71
CA ILE A 37 7.64 -28.82 -5.97
C ILE A 37 6.80 -28.67 -4.69
N ILE A 38 6.57 -29.75 -3.95
CA ILE A 38 5.84 -29.71 -2.67
C ILE A 38 6.53 -28.79 -1.69
N ALA A 39 7.87 -28.92 -1.52
CA ALA A 39 8.63 -28.07 -0.63
C ALA A 39 8.58 -26.60 -1.03
N SER A 40 8.74 -26.30 -2.32
CA SER A 40 8.68 -24.92 -2.80
C SER A 40 7.30 -24.29 -2.61
N THR A 41 6.24 -25.04 -2.86
CA THR A 41 4.87 -24.58 -2.60
C THR A 41 4.64 -24.36 -1.11
N LEU A 42 5.07 -25.31 -0.27
CA LEU A 42 4.93 -25.20 1.17
C LEU A 42 5.73 -24.02 1.74
N THR A 43 6.95 -23.78 1.26
CA THR A 43 7.75 -22.61 1.66
C THR A 43 7.08 -21.31 1.29
N THR A 44 6.48 -21.21 0.10
CA THR A 44 5.73 -20.02 -0.31
C THR A 44 4.47 -19.82 0.55
N VAL A 45 3.71 -20.87 0.85
CA VAL A 45 2.57 -20.82 1.77
C VAL A 45 3.00 -20.35 3.16
N CYS A 46 4.13 -20.82 3.68
CA CYS A 46 4.67 -20.42 4.98
C CYS A 46 5.07 -18.94 5.05
N VAL A 47 5.31 -18.27 3.93
CA VAL A 47 5.55 -16.81 3.90
C VAL A 47 4.25 -16.03 4.14
N PHE A 48 3.16 -16.49 3.52
CA PHE A 48 1.88 -15.80 3.59
C PHE A 48 1.04 -16.16 4.82
N LEU A 49 1.31 -17.33 5.42
CA LEU A 49 0.58 -17.80 6.60
C LEU A 49 0.65 -16.84 7.80
N PRO A 50 1.80 -16.23 8.17
CA PRO A 50 1.88 -15.27 9.26
C PRO A 50 1.01 -14.04 9.06
N MET A 51 0.78 -13.60 7.81
CA MET A 51 -0.04 -12.44 7.50
C MET A 51 -1.52 -12.62 7.90
N VAL A 52 -2.03 -13.84 7.87
CA VAL A 52 -3.40 -14.15 8.30
C VAL A 52 -3.60 -13.88 9.80
N PHE A 53 -2.51 -13.94 10.58
CA PHE A 53 -2.51 -13.75 12.04
C PHE A 53 -2.08 -12.36 12.49
N THR A 54 -1.88 -11.42 11.57
CA THR A 54 -1.61 -10.01 11.91
C THR A 54 -2.85 -9.35 12.52
N ALA A 55 -2.69 -8.19 13.15
CA ALA A 55 -3.77 -7.42 13.75
C ALA A 55 -3.85 -6.01 13.12
N GLY A 56 -4.97 -5.32 13.33
CA GLY A 56 -5.17 -3.93 12.88
C GLY A 56 -5.30 -3.81 11.36
N THR A 57 -5.06 -2.62 10.84
CA THR A 57 -5.21 -2.24 9.42
C THR A 57 -4.40 -3.14 8.47
N VAL A 58 -3.21 -3.58 8.91
CA VAL A 58 -2.37 -4.51 8.13
C VAL A 58 -3.11 -5.82 7.86
N ARG A 59 -3.87 -6.34 8.83
CA ARG A 59 -4.67 -7.55 8.64
C ARG A 59 -5.72 -7.38 7.56
N GLU A 60 -6.46 -6.27 7.60
CA GLU A 60 -7.56 -6.02 6.67
C GLU A 60 -7.06 -5.97 5.22
N LEU A 61 -5.94 -5.33 4.99
CA LEU A 61 -5.32 -5.23 3.67
C LEU A 61 -4.67 -6.56 3.22
N MET A 62 -4.02 -7.29 4.14
CA MET A 62 -3.13 -8.42 3.81
C MET A 62 -3.85 -9.77 3.81
N MET A 63 -4.87 -9.96 4.63
CA MET A 63 -5.56 -11.24 4.79
C MET A 63 -6.22 -11.74 3.48
N PRO A 64 -6.97 -10.91 2.72
CA PRO A 64 -7.58 -11.35 1.46
C PRO A 64 -6.53 -11.78 0.44
N ILE A 65 -5.44 -11.02 0.30
CA ILE A 65 -4.35 -11.31 -0.63
C ILE A 65 -3.65 -12.61 -0.24
N SER A 66 -3.33 -12.77 1.05
CA SER A 66 -2.64 -13.96 1.56
C SER A 66 -3.47 -15.22 1.37
N LEU A 67 -4.76 -15.19 1.69
CA LEU A 67 -5.66 -16.33 1.49
C LEU A 67 -5.81 -16.69 0.01
N THR A 68 -5.95 -15.69 -0.87
CA THR A 68 -6.02 -15.92 -2.32
C THR A 68 -4.76 -16.62 -2.82
N ILE A 69 -3.58 -16.16 -2.40
CA ILE A 69 -2.31 -16.77 -2.79
C ILE A 69 -2.19 -18.19 -2.24
N ILE A 70 -2.55 -18.44 -0.97
CA ILE A 70 -2.50 -19.78 -0.36
C ILE A 70 -3.42 -20.75 -1.12
N PHE A 71 -4.66 -20.37 -1.41
CA PHE A 71 -5.61 -21.25 -2.11
C PHE A 71 -5.19 -21.48 -3.57
N THR A 72 -4.71 -20.47 -4.27
CA THR A 72 -4.23 -20.62 -5.66
C THR A 72 -2.99 -21.50 -5.73
N LEU A 73 -2.06 -21.38 -4.78
CA LEU A 73 -0.89 -22.25 -4.70
C LEU A 73 -1.26 -23.70 -4.38
N ALA A 74 -2.22 -23.93 -3.49
CA ALA A 74 -2.72 -25.27 -3.20
C ALA A 74 -3.37 -25.92 -4.42
N ALA A 75 -4.22 -25.17 -5.16
CA ALA A 75 -4.83 -25.63 -6.40
C ALA A 75 -3.77 -25.91 -7.48
N SER A 76 -2.78 -25.03 -7.61
CA SER A 76 -1.66 -25.17 -8.56
C SER A 76 -0.85 -26.42 -8.28
N LEU A 77 -0.58 -26.74 -7.00
CA LEU A 77 0.13 -27.96 -6.61
C LEU A 77 -0.67 -29.22 -7.05
N LEU A 78 -1.98 -29.26 -6.83
CA LEU A 78 -2.83 -30.37 -7.26
C LEU A 78 -2.78 -30.55 -8.78
N ILE A 79 -2.88 -29.45 -9.54
CA ILE A 79 -2.80 -29.47 -11.01
C ILE A 79 -1.42 -29.94 -11.48
N ALA A 80 -0.34 -29.44 -10.87
CA ALA A 80 1.02 -29.79 -11.22
C ALA A 80 1.32 -31.28 -11.00
N MET A 81 0.72 -31.89 -9.98
CA MET A 81 0.94 -33.31 -9.65
C MET A 81 0.02 -34.27 -10.42
N THR A 82 -1.09 -33.77 -10.98
CA THR A 82 -2.10 -34.61 -11.65
C THR A 82 -2.27 -34.29 -13.14
N VAL A 83 -2.69 -33.07 -13.46
CA VAL A 83 -3.07 -32.68 -14.84
C VAL A 83 -1.83 -32.52 -15.73
N VAL A 84 -0.76 -31.91 -15.22
CA VAL A 84 0.45 -31.67 -16.03
C VAL A 84 1.13 -32.97 -16.48
N PRO A 85 1.36 -33.99 -15.64
CA PRO A 85 1.88 -35.27 -16.09
C PRO A 85 0.96 -35.99 -17.07
N ALA A 86 -0.36 -35.96 -16.82
CA ALA A 86 -1.35 -36.57 -17.72
C ALA A 86 -1.31 -35.90 -19.12
N ALA A 87 -1.35 -34.57 -19.18
CA ALA A 87 -1.24 -33.81 -20.42
C ALA A 87 0.15 -34.02 -21.09
N GLY A 88 1.21 -34.03 -20.30
CA GLY A 88 2.57 -34.28 -20.77
C GLY A 88 2.73 -35.67 -21.46
N SER A 89 2.09 -36.71 -20.92
CA SER A 89 2.12 -38.03 -21.52
C SER A 89 1.48 -38.11 -22.92
N THR A 90 0.51 -37.24 -23.20
CA THR A 90 -0.20 -37.19 -24.49
C THR A 90 0.43 -36.19 -25.46
N LEU A 91 0.69 -34.94 -25.01
CA LEU A 91 1.19 -33.86 -25.86
C LEU A 91 2.65 -34.06 -26.29
N LEU A 92 3.49 -34.62 -25.40
CA LEU A 92 4.93 -34.82 -25.70
C LEU A 92 5.22 -36.10 -26.45
N ARG A 93 4.23 -36.79 -27.02
CA ARG A 93 4.39 -38.08 -27.70
C ARG A 93 5.31 -37.99 -28.94
N ASN A 94 5.32 -36.85 -29.65
CA ASN A 94 6.05 -36.66 -30.90
C ASN A 94 7.14 -35.57 -30.86
N THR A 95 7.55 -35.11 -29.65
CA THR A 95 8.58 -34.08 -29.55
C THR A 95 9.96 -34.61 -29.82
N LYS A 96 10.70 -33.89 -30.73
CA LYS A 96 12.11 -34.12 -31.01
C LYS A 96 12.92 -32.97 -30.39
N GLU A 97 14.08 -33.30 -29.84
CA GLU A 97 15.01 -32.33 -29.29
C GLU A 97 15.48 -31.35 -30.40
N LYS A 98 15.18 -30.05 -30.23
CA LYS A 98 15.72 -29.00 -31.10
C LYS A 98 16.98 -28.43 -30.46
N LYS A 99 18.11 -28.50 -31.15
CA LYS A 99 19.33 -27.82 -30.76
C LYS A 99 19.17 -26.31 -30.92
N HIS A 100 19.46 -25.55 -29.86
CA HIS A 100 19.42 -24.09 -29.85
C HIS A 100 20.85 -23.53 -29.76
N PRO A 101 21.57 -23.34 -30.86
CA PRO A 101 23.01 -23.02 -30.86
C PRO A 101 23.31 -21.67 -30.14
N PHE A 102 22.35 -20.76 -30.13
CA PHE A 102 22.49 -19.49 -29.37
C PHE A 102 22.51 -19.72 -27.86
N PHE A 103 21.57 -20.52 -27.36
CA PHE A 103 21.45 -20.78 -25.93
C PHE A 103 22.62 -21.64 -25.42
N ASP A 104 23.11 -22.60 -26.21
CA ASP A 104 24.26 -23.41 -25.89
C ASP A 104 25.53 -22.55 -25.70
N LYS A 105 25.71 -21.51 -26.56
CA LYS A 105 26.79 -20.53 -26.37
C LYS A 105 26.67 -19.73 -25.10
N VAL A 106 25.45 -19.29 -24.74
CA VAL A 106 25.18 -18.55 -23.48
C VAL A 106 25.49 -19.44 -22.27
N GLN A 107 25.11 -20.72 -22.30
CA GLN A 107 25.44 -21.68 -21.24
C GLN A 107 26.96 -21.88 -21.07
N ASP A 108 27.70 -21.92 -22.17
CA ASP A 108 29.17 -22.08 -22.12
C ASP A 108 29.86 -20.83 -21.59
N ILE A 109 29.41 -19.64 -21.99
CA ILE A 109 29.89 -18.36 -21.43
C ILE A 109 29.61 -18.32 -19.92
N TYR A 110 28.37 -18.62 -19.51
CA TYR A 110 27.98 -18.68 -18.10
C TYR A 110 28.86 -19.67 -17.33
N GLY A 111 29.07 -20.88 -17.86
CA GLY A 111 29.94 -21.88 -17.21
C GLY A 111 31.38 -21.39 -16.98
N LYS A 112 31.93 -20.62 -17.94
CA LYS A 112 33.26 -20.00 -17.79
C LYS A 112 33.26 -18.90 -16.72
N MET A 113 32.22 -18.03 -16.73
CA MET A 113 32.06 -16.99 -15.72
C MET A 113 31.88 -17.56 -14.32
N LEU A 114 31.07 -18.63 -14.18
CA LEU A 114 30.85 -19.29 -12.91
C LEU A 114 32.15 -19.94 -12.38
N ALA A 115 32.94 -20.60 -13.27
CA ALA A 115 34.25 -21.15 -12.91
C ALA A 115 35.21 -20.06 -12.41
N PHE A 116 35.17 -18.86 -13.01
CA PHE A 116 35.95 -17.70 -12.54
C PHE A 116 35.47 -17.23 -11.16
N CYS A 117 34.16 -17.07 -10.95
CA CYS A 117 33.58 -16.69 -9.66
C CYS A 117 33.92 -17.68 -8.56
N LEU A 118 33.91 -18.99 -8.86
CA LEU A 118 34.33 -20.03 -7.93
C LEU A 118 35.83 -19.98 -7.56
N LYS A 119 36.66 -19.36 -8.45
CA LYS A 119 38.08 -19.14 -8.17
C LYS A 119 38.30 -17.90 -7.28
N VAL A 120 37.52 -16.83 -7.52
CA VAL A 120 37.66 -15.51 -6.83
C VAL A 120 36.43 -15.25 -5.99
N LYS A 121 36.21 -16.08 -4.95
CA LYS A 121 34.95 -16.13 -4.15
C LYS A 121 34.58 -14.85 -3.41
N VAL A 122 35.58 -14.08 -2.97
CA VAL A 122 35.37 -12.89 -2.12
C VAL A 122 34.78 -11.72 -2.91
N VAL A 123 35.16 -11.57 -4.19
CA VAL A 123 34.75 -10.41 -5.01
C VAL A 123 33.25 -10.37 -5.26
N PRO A 124 32.57 -11.42 -5.77
CA PRO A 124 31.14 -11.36 -6.00
C PRO A 124 30.35 -11.18 -4.70
N LEU A 125 30.83 -11.73 -3.58
CA LEU A 125 30.19 -11.56 -2.29
C LEU A 125 30.33 -10.13 -1.76
N ALA A 126 31.52 -9.53 -1.87
CA ALA A 126 31.77 -8.15 -1.45
C ALA A 126 30.95 -7.14 -2.27
N ILE A 127 30.84 -7.36 -3.58
CA ILE A 127 29.99 -6.53 -4.45
C ILE A 127 28.52 -6.63 -4.02
N ALA A 128 28.01 -7.83 -3.76
CA ALA A 128 26.64 -8.02 -3.37
C ALA A 128 26.32 -7.36 -2.01
N ILE A 129 27.20 -7.49 -1.03
CA ILE A 129 27.04 -6.84 0.28
C ILE A 129 27.15 -5.31 0.14
N GLY A 130 28.10 -4.82 -0.65
CA GLY A 130 28.26 -3.39 -0.90
C GLY A 130 27.02 -2.75 -1.55
N LEU A 131 26.43 -3.42 -2.54
CA LEU A 131 25.18 -2.99 -3.17
C LEU A 131 24.01 -3.03 -2.19
N LEU A 132 23.92 -4.03 -1.32
CA LEU A 132 22.88 -4.11 -0.29
C LEU A 132 22.95 -2.91 0.66
N VAL A 133 24.14 -2.62 1.19
CA VAL A 133 24.34 -1.50 2.12
C VAL A 133 24.00 -0.16 1.43
N TYR A 134 24.46 0.01 0.19
CA TYR A 134 24.18 1.21 -0.60
C TYR A 134 22.68 1.36 -0.86
N SER A 135 21.97 0.30 -1.26
CA SER A 135 20.54 0.35 -1.57
C SER A 135 19.69 0.67 -0.33
N ILE A 136 20.02 0.10 0.83
CA ILE A 136 19.34 0.43 2.09
C ILE A 136 19.56 1.90 2.44
N TRP A 137 20.80 2.38 2.39
CA TRP A 137 21.13 3.77 2.69
C TRP A 137 20.41 4.75 1.76
N ALA A 138 20.33 4.44 0.46
CA ALA A 138 19.69 5.30 -0.52
C ALA A 138 18.17 5.37 -0.32
N VAL A 139 17.51 4.23 -0.09
CA VAL A 139 16.04 4.19 0.14
C VAL A 139 15.66 4.85 1.46
N MET A 140 16.49 4.74 2.52
CA MET A 140 16.24 5.46 3.78
C MET A 140 16.24 6.98 3.62
N ARG A 141 16.84 7.51 2.56
CA ARG A 141 16.83 8.96 2.23
C ARG A 141 15.58 9.37 1.44
N MET A 142 14.93 8.45 0.73
CA MET A 142 13.70 8.74 0.00
C MET A 142 12.48 8.80 0.93
N GLY A 143 12.59 8.24 2.14
CA GLY A 143 11.48 8.10 3.07
C GLY A 143 10.55 6.93 2.72
N ILE A 144 9.57 6.73 3.59
CA ILE A 144 8.52 5.71 3.39
C ILE A 144 7.19 6.46 3.34
N VAL A 145 6.33 6.08 2.42
CA VAL A 145 4.99 6.66 2.25
C VAL A 145 3.92 5.60 2.51
N MET A 146 2.79 6.01 3.00
CA MET A 146 1.66 5.10 3.18
C MET A 146 1.05 4.74 1.83
N ILE A 147 0.68 5.75 1.07
CA ILE A 147 0.12 5.64 -0.29
C ILE A 147 1.06 6.40 -1.22
N PRO A 148 1.43 5.83 -2.39
CA PRO A 148 2.21 6.57 -3.38
C PRO A 148 1.38 7.71 -3.97
N ASP A 149 2.04 8.75 -4.45
CA ASP A 149 1.39 9.83 -5.20
C ASP A 149 0.64 9.24 -6.40
N MET A 150 -0.67 9.41 -6.40
CA MET A 150 -1.53 8.91 -7.46
C MET A 150 -2.12 10.08 -8.23
N THR A 151 -2.18 9.94 -9.53
CA THR A 151 -2.88 10.87 -10.40
C THR A 151 -4.30 10.39 -10.62
N SER A 152 -5.27 11.23 -10.31
CA SER A 152 -6.66 11.02 -10.66
C SER A 152 -7.02 11.94 -11.81
N ASN A 153 -7.89 11.49 -12.71
CA ASN A 153 -8.55 12.34 -13.71
C ASN A 153 -9.62 13.23 -13.09
N GLN A 154 -9.77 13.18 -11.76
CA GLN A 154 -10.78 13.91 -11.01
C GLN A 154 -10.10 14.96 -10.15
N ILE A 155 -10.50 16.22 -10.32
CA ILE A 155 -10.05 17.38 -9.56
C ILE A 155 -11.24 17.86 -8.77
N GLU A 156 -11.09 18.00 -7.47
CA GLU A 156 -12.08 18.56 -6.58
C GLU A 156 -11.67 19.98 -6.19
N ILE A 157 -12.58 20.91 -6.32
CA ILE A 157 -12.34 22.31 -6.04
C ILE A 157 -13.39 22.77 -5.04
N SER A 158 -12.95 23.06 -3.84
CA SER A 158 -13.78 23.68 -2.80
C SER A 158 -13.63 25.18 -2.88
N VAL A 159 -14.75 25.86 -2.97
CA VAL A 159 -14.84 27.32 -3.05
C VAL A 159 -15.62 27.83 -1.84
N GLN A 160 -14.94 28.60 -1.00
CA GLN A 160 -15.53 29.29 0.14
C GLN A 160 -15.77 30.75 -0.21
N MET A 161 -17.00 31.20 -0.06
CA MET A 161 -17.34 32.61 -0.25
C MET A 161 -17.02 33.42 1.01
N PRO A 162 -16.71 34.73 0.89
CA PRO A 162 -16.49 35.58 2.05
C PRO A 162 -17.74 35.62 2.95
N GLU A 163 -17.51 35.69 4.26
CA GLU A 163 -18.57 35.90 5.24
C GLU A 163 -19.40 37.15 4.89
N ASP A 164 -20.71 37.15 5.21
CA ASP A 164 -21.67 38.21 4.93
C ASP A 164 -22.02 38.44 3.42
N THR A 165 -21.64 37.50 2.51
CA THR A 165 -22.06 37.59 1.11
C THR A 165 -23.51 37.12 0.96
N ASP A 166 -24.35 37.95 0.25
CA ASP A 166 -25.73 37.57 0.00
C ASP A 166 -25.84 36.31 -0.88
N LYS A 167 -26.85 35.48 -0.60
CA LYS A 167 -27.07 34.20 -1.29
C LYS A 167 -27.04 34.29 -2.82
N GLU A 168 -27.71 35.33 -3.39
CA GLU A 168 -27.74 35.51 -4.85
C GLU A 168 -26.35 35.87 -5.41
N GLU A 169 -25.55 36.62 -4.64
CA GLU A 169 -24.18 36.97 -5.04
C GLU A 169 -23.24 35.76 -4.93
N CYS A 170 -23.43 34.88 -3.92
CA CYS A 170 -22.69 33.62 -3.81
C CYS A 170 -22.90 32.75 -5.05
N TYR A 171 -24.13 32.50 -5.45
CA TYR A 171 -24.45 31.72 -6.66
C TYR A 171 -23.88 32.36 -7.93
N LYS A 172 -23.93 33.68 -8.05
CA LYS A 172 -23.40 34.40 -9.20
C LYS A 172 -21.86 34.27 -9.28
N ARG A 173 -21.16 34.32 -8.16
CA ARG A 173 -19.70 34.07 -8.11
C ARG A 173 -19.36 32.62 -8.42
N ALA A 174 -20.15 31.66 -7.90
CA ALA A 174 -20.01 30.25 -8.23
C ALA A 174 -20.19 29.99 -9.74
N ASP A 175 -21.16 30.63 -10.39
CA ASP A 175 -21.34 30.57 -11.84
C ASP A 175 -20.13 31.15 -12.60
N GLN A 176 -19.51 32.22 -12.09
CA GLN A 176 -18.31 32.80 -12.69
C GLN A 176 -17.10 31.83 -12.58
N VAL A 177 -16.97 31.15 -11.46
CA VAL A 177 -15.95 30.09 -11.27
C VAL A 177 -16.20 28.94 -12.24
N LEU A 178 -17.45 28.48 -12.37
CA LEU A 178 -17.84 27.42 -13.31
C LEU A 178 -17.53 27.82 -14.77
N ASP A 179 -17.91 29.04 -15.17
CA ASP A 179 -17.67 29.56 -16.52
C ASP A 179 -16.14 29.66 -16.80
N ALA A 180 -15.35 30.09 -15.82
CA ALA A 180 -13.90 30.15 -15.94
C ALA A 180 -13.29 28.78 -16.19
N MET A 181 -13.77 27.73 -15.45
CA MET A 181 -13.28 26.36 -15.58
C MET A 181 -13.67 25.73 -16.91
N THR A 182 -14.91 25.86 -17.34
CA THR A 182 -15.42 25.22 -18.57
C THR A 182 -14.73 25.73 -19.85
N THR A 183 -14.00 26.84 -19.79
CA THR A 183 -13.24 27.40 -20.93
C THR A 183 -11.79 26.86 -21.01
N ILE A 184 -11.37 26.00 -20.10
CA ILE A 184 -9.99 25.46 -20.05
C ILE A 184 -9.90 24.19 -20.91
N ASP A 185 -8.91 24.15 -21.81
CA ASP A 185 -8.64 22.96 -22.65
C ASP A 185 -8.18 21.77 -21.78
N GLY A 186 -8.86 20.63 -21.98
CA GLY A 186 -8.58 19.39 -21.25
C GLY A 186 -9.53 19.12 -20.08
N ILE A 187 -10.47 20.03 -19.80
CA ILE A 187 -11.60 19.80 -18.89
C ILE A 187 -12.74 19.17 -19.69
N GLY A 188 -13.23 18.03 -19.21
CA GLY A 188 -14.40 17.33 -19.75
C GLY A 188 -15.67 17.80 -19.05
N ASP A 189 -16.16 17.01 -18.10
CA ASP A 189 -17.39 17.30 -17.36
C ASP A 189 -17.08 18.02 -16.04
N VAL A 190 -17.93 19.00 -15.67
CA VAL A 190 -17.86 19.70 -14.39
C VAL A 190 -19.19 19.54 -13.67
N GLY A 191 -19.15 18.91 -12.49
CA GLY A 191 -20.28 18.85 -11.56
C GLY A 191 -20.14 19.93 -10.49
N ALA A 192 -21.20 20.64 -10.16
CA ALA A 192 -21.21 21.63 -9.09
C ALA A 192 -22.22 21.24 -8.02
N MET A 193 -21.84 21.34 -6.75
CA MET A 193 -22.70 21.14 -5.59
C MET A 193 -22.61 22.35 -4.66
N ALA A 194 -23.77 22.83 -4.20
CA ALA A 194 -23.84 23.87 -3.16
C ALA A 194 -23.99 23.19 -1.79
N GLY A 195 -23.26 23.67 -0.80
CA GLY A 195 -23.22 23.10 0.56
C GLY A 195 -21.91 22.43 0.88
N GLY A 196 -21.40 22.63 2.09
CA GLY A 196 -20.15 22.06 2.56
C GLY A 196 -20.25 20.56 2.79
N ASP A 197 -19.15 19.91 2.67
CA ASP A 197 -18.84 18.50 2.97
C ASP A 197 -19.33 17.47 1.93
N THR A 198 -18.53 17.31 0.89
CA THR A 198 -18.69 16.30 -0.18
C THR A 198 -18.31 14.89 0.25
N THR A 199 -17.96 14.65 1.50
CA THR A 199 -17.74 13.27 1.91
C THR A 199 -19.02 12.45 1.73
N LEU A 200 -18.95 11.41 0.92
CA LEU A 200 -20.02 10.40 0.67
C LEU A 200 -20.69 9.90 1.97
N VAL A 201 -20.05 10.15 3.10
CA VAL A 201 -20.49 9.80 4.45
C VAL A 201 -21.43 10.88 5.03
N ALA A 202 -21.19 12.16 4.76
CA ALA A 202 -22.03 13.25 5.26
C ALA A 202 -23.41 13.27 4.58
N SER A 203 -23.48 12.96 3.27
CA SER A 203 -24.74 12.85 2.56
C SER A 203 -25.64 11.68 3.02
N SER A 204 -25.06 10.66 3.66
CA SER A 204 -25.81 9.51 4.21
C SER A 204 -26.37 9.75 5.62
N SER A 205 -25.86 10.74 6.36
CA SER A 205 -26.29 11.04 7.73
C SER A 205 -27.33 12.13 7.87
N GLY A 206 -27.70 12.82 6.78
CA GLY A 206 -28.78 13.82 6.79
C GLY A 206 -28.52 15.05 7.67
N MET A 207 -27.25 15.33 7.99
CA MET A 207 -26.81 16.41 8.88
C MET A 207 -26.10 17.54 8.13
N SER A 208 -26.43 17.80 6.86
CA SER A 208 -25.91 19.01 6.22
C SER A 208 -26.83 20.18 6.55
N ASP A 209 -26.42 21.07 7.44
CA ASP A 209 -26.84 22.45 7.37
C ASP A 209 -26.32 22.96 6.01
N SER A 210 -27.22 23.21 5.07
CA SER A 210 -26.86 23.68 3.75
C SER A 210 -26.42 25.14 3.87
N THR A 211 -25.14 25.36 4.13
CA THR A 211 -24.51 26.66 4.02
C THR A 211 -24.43 27.01 2.54
N TYR A 212 -24.93 28.21 2.17
CA TYR A 212 -24.94 28.69 0.77
C TYR A 212 -23.67 29.45 0.38
N ASP A 213 -22.70 29.47 1.27
CA ASP A 213 -21.38 30.13 1.15
C ASP A 213 -20.28 29.20 0.68
N GLN A 214 -20.56 27.89 0.65
CA GLN A 214 -19.61 26.86 0.25
C GLN A 214 -20.09 26.12 -1.00
N PHE A 215 -19.18 25.97 -1.98
CA PHE A 215 -19.45 25.22 -3.21
C PHE A 215 -18.33 24.23 -3.47
N THR A 216 -18.68 23.04 -3.93
CA THR A 216 -17.72 22.05 -4.37
C THR A 216 -17.93 21.75 -5.84
N PHE A 217 -16.87 21.87 -6.62
CA PHE A 217 -16.84 21.54 -8.03
C PHE A 217 -16.03 20.28 -8.24
N LEU A 218 -16.63 19.31 -8.91
CA LEU A 218 -15.99 18.09 -9.34
C LEU A 218 -15.67 18.20 -10.82
N VAL A 219 -14.41 18.33 -11.14
CA VAL A 219 -13.92 18.50 -12.51
C VAL A 219 -13.31 17.19 -12.98
N LEU A 220 -13.83 16.65 -14.09
CA LEU A 220 -13.26 15.49 -14.76
C LEU A 220 -12.43 15.96 -15.96
N THR A 221 -11.23 15.42 -16.11
CA THR A 221 -10.41 15.70 -17.28
C THR A 221 -10.97 14.98 -18.52
N GLU A 222 -10.88 15.60 -19.71
CA GLU A 222 -11.32 15.00 -20.98
C GLU A 222 -10.60 13.68 -21.28
N ASN A 223 -9.34 13.59 -20.85
CA ASN A 223 -8.55 12.38 -20.97
C ASN A 223 -8.62 11.56 -19.68
N GLU A 224 -9.27 10.40 -19.71
CA GLU A 224 -9.39 9.50 -18.55
C GLU A 224 -8.02 9.05 -17.98
N ASN A 225 -6.96 9.11 -18.78
CA ASN A 225 -5.59 8.78 -18.41
C ASN A 225 -4.68 10.02 -18.39
N ALA A 226 -5.22 11.18 -17.97
CA ALA A 226 -4.43 12.40 -17.85
C ALA A 226 -3.23 12.19 -16.94
N GLY A 227 -2.03 12.47 -17.42
CA GLY A 227 -0.80 12.38 -16.63
C GLY A 227 -0.70 13.51 -15.60
N LYS A 228 0.15 13.35 -14.57
CA LYS A 228 0.37 14.35 -13.51
C LYS A 228 0.69 15.74 -14.04
N GLU A 229 1.47 15.84 -15.12
CA GLU A 229 1.82 17.13 -15.73
C GLU A 229 0.61 17.86 -16.33
N GLU A 230 -0.34 17.11 -16.91
CA GLU A 230 -1.57 17.66 -17.49
C GLU A 230 -2.52 18.12 -16.41
N VAL A 231 -2.73 17.33 -15.36
CA VAL A 231 -3.58 17.69 -14.21
C VAL A 231 -3.02 18.93 -13.52
N ASN A 232 -1.73 18.99 -13.26
CA ASN A 232 -1.09 20.15 -12.63
C ASN A 232 -1.11 21.41 -13.53
N ARG A 233 -1.13 21.25 -14.86
CA ARG A 233 -1.36 22.36 -15.79
C ARG A 233 -2.77 22.91 -15.63
N ILE A 234 -3.76 22.02 -15.60
CA ILE A 234 -5.17 22.37 -15.46
C ILE A 234 -5.39 23.08 -14.10
N CYS A 235 -4.86 22.55 -13.00
CA CYS A 235 -4.97 23.18 -11.68
C CYS A 235 -4.42 24.61 -11.65
N ARG A 236 -3.23 24.82 -12.19
CA ARG A 236 -2.63 26.16 -12.29
C ARG A 236 -3.44 27.11 -13.17
N GLU A 237 -4.00 26.61 -14.28
CA GLU A 237 -4.81 27.43 -15.17
C GLU A 237 -6.15 27.80 -14.53
N ILE A 238 -6.70 26.93 -13.66
CA ILE A 238 -7.88 27.22 -12.84
C ILE A 238 -7.54 28.34 -11.83
N GLU A 239 -6.44 28.21 -11.08
CA GLU A 239 -5.99 29.23 -10.11
C GLU A 239 -5.77 30.60 -10.78
N GLU A 240 -5.12 30.62 -11.94
CA GLU A 240 -4.86 31.85 -12.68
C GLU A 240 -6.15 32.54 -13.17
N ARG A 241 -7.14 31.76 -13.64
CA ARG A 241 -8.39 32.31 -14.17
C ARG A 241 -9.41 32.71 -13.11
N THR A 242 -9.31 32.12 -11.92
CA THR A 242 -10.19 32.43 -10.79
C THR A 242 -9.60 33.46 -9.83
N ALA A 243 -8.35 33.86 -10.00
CA ALA A 243 -7.64 34.79 -9.12
C ALA A 243 -8.31 36.18 -8.97
N ASP A 244 -9.11 36.61 -9.95
CA ASP A 244 -9.84 37.87 -9.93
C ASP A 244 -11.21 37.77 -9.23
N ILE A 245 -11.65 36.55 -8.86
CA ILE A 245 -12.94 36.32 -8.19
C ILE A 245 -12.68 36.33 -6.67
N ASP A 246 -13.48 37.13 -5.95
CA ASP A 246 -13.35 37.27 -4.50
C ASP A 246 -13.96 36.03 -3.79
N CYS A 247 -13.18 34.98 -3.72
CA CYS A 247 -13.49 33.72 -3.05
C CYS A 247 -12.20 33.02 -2.64
N GLU A 248 -12.25 32.19 -1.61
CA GLU A 248 -11.15 31.30 -1.24
C GLU A 248 -11.30 29.98 -1.99
N LEU A 249 -10.26 29.60 -2.74
CA LEU A 249 -10.28 28.43 -3.61
C LEU A 249 -9.26 27.40 -3.10
N THR A 250 -9.75 26.21 -2.79
CA THR A 250 -8.90 25.06 -2.43
C THR A 250 -9.02 24.00 -3.50
N ILE A 251 -7.93 23.74 -4.23
CA ILE A 251 -7.89 22.69 -5.26
C ILE A 251 -7.31 21.42 -4.66
N SER A 252 -8.07 20.34 -4.75
CA SER A 252 -7.66 19.01 -4.33
C SER A 252 -7.74 18.07 -5.54
N THR A 253 -6.68 17.33 -5.79
CA THR A 253 -6.72 16.24 -6.76
C THR A 253 -7.24 15.00 -6.06
N GLY A 254 -8.36 14.43 -6.48
CA GLY A 254 -9.27 13.47 -5.83
C GLY A 254 -8.72 12.32 -4.97
N MET A 255 -7.41 12.25 -4.74
CA MET A 255 -6.78 11.32 -3.82
C MET A 255 -6.18 12.02 -2.58
N SER A 256 -6.09 13.35 -2.61
CA SER A 256 -5.58 14.12 -1.46
C SER A 256 -6.51 13.99 -0.26
N GLU A 257 -7.82 14.02 -0.47
CA GLU A 257 -8.80 13.83 0.60
C GLU A 257 -8.83 12.39 1.12
N MET A 258 -8.79 11.39 0.22
CA MET A 258 -8.67 9.99 0.62
C MET A 258 -7.42 9.77 1.47
N SER A 259 -6.32 10.38 1.10
CA SER A 259 -5.05 10.36 1.82
C SER A 259 -5.20 11.01 3.21
N THR A 260 -5.85 12.16 3.29
CA THR A 260 -6.12 12.87 4.55
C THR A 260 -7.08 12.07 5.44
N MET A 261 -8.16 11.48 4.89
CA MET A 261 -9.06 10.58 5.62
C MET A 261 -8.35 9.33 6.15
N MET A 262 -7.34 8.83 5.45
CA MET A 262 -6.51 7.71 5.89
C MET A 262 -5.40 8.11 6.88
N GLY A 263 -5.38 9.39 7.32
CA GLY A 263 -4.41 9.93 8.27
C GLY A 263 -3.09 10.36 7.63
N SER A 264 -3.11 10.69 6.33
CA SER A 264 -1.95 11.32 5.67
C SER A 264 -1.73 12.72 6.24
N GLY A 265 -0.46 13.08 6.42
CA GLY A 265 -0.07 14.36 6.98
C GLY A 265 0.36 14.29 8.44
N LEU A 266 0.45 15.45 9.05
CA LEU A 266 0.77 15.59 10.47
C LEU A 266 -0.51 15.50 11.29
N SER A 267 -0.47 14.73 12.36
CA SER A 267 -1.49 14.73 13.41
C SER A 267 -0.80 14.60 14.77
N VAL A 268 -0.89 15.63 15.58
CA VAL A 268 -0.31 15.66 16.93
C VAL A 268 -1.42 15.89 17.93
N LYS A 269 -1.68 14.90 18.76
CA LYS A 269 -2.67 15.01 19.84
C LYS A 269 -2.01 15.45 21.13
N VAL A 270 -2.54 16.49 21.73
CA VAL A 270 -2.12 17.00 23.03
C VAL A 270 -3.22 16.72 24.04
N TYR A 271 -2.90 15.97 25.08
CA TYR A 271 -3.85 15.61 26.14
C TYR A 271 -3.61 16.47 27.40
N GLY A 272 -4.71 16.89 28.03
CA GLY A 272 -4.66 17.66 29.28
C GLY A 272 -6.06 18.03 29.78
N ASP A 273 -6.13 18.61 30.99
CA ASP A 273 -7.41 18.90 31.64
C ASP A 273 -7.94 20.31 31.33
N ASP A 274 -7.05 21.30 31.18
CA ASP A 274 -7.41 22.70 30.97
C ASP A 274 -7.34 23.08 29.48
N LEU A 275 -8.42 23.64 28.94
CA LEU A 275 -8.54 24.00 27.54
C LEU A 275 -7.63 25.16 27.13
N ASP A 276 -7.50 26.18 27.99
CA ASP A 276 -6.67 27.35 27.68
C ASP A 276 -5.20 26.96 27.54
N THR A 277 -4.74 26.06 28.42
CA THR A 277 -3.38 25.52 28.36
C THR A 277 -3.20 24.60 27.14
N LEU A 278 -4.21 23.77 26.80
CA LEU A 278 -4.19 22.94 25.58
C LEU A 278 -4.06 23.81 24.33
N THR A 279 -4.87 24.86 24.22
CA THR A 279 -4.83 25.82 23.11
C THR A 279 -3.46 26.44 22.94
N LYS A 280 -2.83 26.86 24.07
CA LYS A 280 -1.49 27.43 24.02
C LYS A 280 -0.45 26.43 23.55
N ILE A 281 -0.46 25.20 24.08
CA ILE A 281 0.49 24.15 23.68
C ILE A 281 0.30 23.80 22.21
N THR A 282 -0.95 23.64 21.75
CA THR A 282 -1.23 23.34 20.36
C THR A 282 -0.82 24.46 19.40
N GLN A 283 -0.97 25.72 19.82
CA GLN A 283 -0.49 26.88 19.04
C GLN A 283 1.04 26.87 18.96
N ASP A 284 1.75 26.65 20.07
CA ASP A 284 3.21 26.54 20.08
C ASP A 284 3.68 25.40 19.14
N ILE A 285 2.94 24.28 19.06
CA ILE A 285 3.24 23.18 18.12
C ILE A 285 2.97 23.58 16.68
N CYS A 286 1.89 24.33 16.41
CA CYS A 286 1.63 24.90 15.07
C CYS A 286 2.79 25.79 14.61
N ASP A 287 3.27 26.66 15.51
CA ASP A 287 4.39 27.55 15.22
C ASP A 287 5.68 26.76 14.96
N LEU A 288 5.93 25.67 15.71
CA LEU A 288 7.05 24.76 15.43
C LEU A 288 6.93 24.07 14.07
N ALA A 289 5.74 23.57 13.74
CA ALA A 289 5.48 22.93 12.45
C ALA A 289 5.66 23.91 11.29
N ALA A 290 5.24 25.17 11.45
CA ALA A 290 5.42 26.22 10.45
C ALA A 290 6.88 26.57 10.15
N THR A 291 7.81 26.25 11.07
CA THR A 291 9.25 26.42 10.80
C THR A 291 9.83 25.43 9.81
N ILE A 292 9.11 24.33 9.55
CA ILE A 292 9.58 23.26 8.66
C ILE A 292 8.95 23.44 7.28
N PRO A 293 9.75 23.74 6.24
CA PRO A 293 9.21 23.88 4.89
C PRO A 293 8.68 22.53 4.38
N GLY A 294 7.42 22.50 3.95
CA GLY A 294 6.74 21.31 3.44
C GLY A 294 5.50 20.89 4.23
N TYR A 295 5.18 21.58 5.34
CA TYR A 295 3.87 21.53 5.95
C TYR A 295 3.01 22.70 5.46
N GLU A 296 1.76 22.43 5.09
CA GLU A 296 0.76 23.41 4.65
C GLU A 296 -0.53 23.21 5.46
N ASN A 297 -1.41 24.21 5.47
CA ASN A 297 -2.69 24.17 6.17
C ASN A 297 -2.58 23.69 7.62
N ILE A 298 -1.64 24.31 8.35
CA ILE A 298 -1.40 23.95 9.75
C ILE A 298 -2.54 24.52 10.59
N SER A 299 -3.30 23.65 11.27
CA SER A 299 -4.41 24.04 12.13
C SER A 299 -4.36 23.29 13.47
N ASN A 300 -4.77 23.95 14.52
CA ASN A 300 -4.98 23.35 15.83
C ASN A 300 -6.44 22.95 16.08
N GLY A 301 -7.29 23.04 15.03
CA GLY A 301 -8.72 22.76 15.12
C GLY A 301 -9.52 23.83 15.88
N GLN A 302 -8.89 24.98 16.16
CA GLN A 302 -9.54 26.19 16.63
C GLN A 302 -9.40 27.26 15.54
N GLU A 303 -10.23 27.18 14.53
CA GLU A 303 -10.52 28.30 13.65
C GLU A 303 -11.14 29.42 14.47
N GLU A 304 -11.19 30.65 13.93
CA GLU A 304 -11.80 31.78 14.65
C GLU A 304 -13.13 31.33 15.24
N PRO A 305 -13.34 31.47 16.57
CA PRO A 305 -14.51 30.93 17.21
C PRO A 305 -15.75 31.59 16.64
N ASP A 306 -16.65 30.79 16.08
CA ASP A 306 -17.94 31.29 15.64
C ASP A 306 -18.61 32.05 16.75
N GLN A 307 -19.05 33.27 16.47
CA GLN A 307 -19.76 34.07 17.46
C GLN A 307 -21.13 33.45 17.75
N VAL A 308 -21.31 33.00 18.96
CA VAL A 308 -22.57 32.40 19.43
C VAL A 308 -23.40 33.44 20.17
N ILE A 309 -24.63 33.60 19.76
CA ILE A 309 -25.61 34.43 20.47
C ILE A 309 -26.16 33.60 21.65
N ARG A 310 -25.77 33.98 22.85
CA ARG A 310 -26.25 33.34 24.05
C ARG A 310 -27.42 34.15 24.65
N LEU A 311 -28.59 33.53 24.69
CA LEU A 311 -29.75 34.09 25.39
C LEU A 311 -29.67 33.76 26.87
N VAL A 312 -29.43 34.76 27.72
CA VAL A 312 -29.36 34.63 29.17
C VAL A 312 -30.68 35.02 29.77
N LEU A 313 -31.39 34.01 30.34
CA LEU A 313 -32.73 34.21 30.97
C LEU A 313 -32.61 34.50 32.44
N ASP A 314 -33.30 35.52 32.92
CA ASP A 314 -33.61 35.72 34.34
C ASP A 314 -34.80 34.83 34.73
N LYS A 315 -34.47 33.68 35.35
CA LYS A 315 -35.46 32.68 35.74
C LYS A 315 -36.51 33.18 36.67
N ASP A 316 -36.09 34.04 37.62
CA ASP A 316 -37.01 34.61 38.61
C ASP A 316 -37.97 35.63 38.00
N ALA A 317 -37.48 36.42 37.06
CA ALA A 317 -38.32 37.35 36.29
C ALA A 317 -39.34 36.57 35.44
N ALA A 318 -38.92 35.57 34.70
CA ALA A 318 -39.78 34.73 33.87
C ALA A 318 -40.86 33.99 34.71
N MET A 319 -40.43 33.39 35.83
CA MET A 319 -41.36 32.66 36.74
C MET A 319 -42.39 33.57 37.38
N ARG A 320 -42.04 34.83 37.73
CA ARG A 320 -43.02 35.83 38.24
C ARG A 320 -44.12 36.16 37.22
N LYS A 321 -43.83 35.99 35.95
CA LYS A 321 -44.78 36.16 34.82
C LYS A 321 -45.49 34.86 34.43
N GLY A 322 -45.20 33.75 35.11
CA GLY A 322 -45.83 32.46 34.84
C GLY A 322 -45.16 31.64 33.71
N LEU A 323 -44.01 32.09 33.22
CA LEU A 323 -43.23 31.39 32.16
C LEU A 323 -42.14 30.54 32.78
N THR A 324 -41.99 29.31 32.24
CA THR A 324 -40.87 28.45 32.53
C THR A 324 -39.82 28.54 31.46
N VAL A 325 -38.57 28.29 31.80
CA VAL A 325 -37.45 28.25 30.84
C VAL A 325 -37.76 27.28 29.66
N ALA A 326 -38.38 26.14 29.98
CA ALA A 326 -38.73 25.13 28.98
C ALA A 326 -39.79 25.62 27.97
N GLN A 327 -40.78 26.38 28.43
CA GLN A 327 -41.81 27.00 27.57
C GLN A 327 -41.18 28.04 26.66
N ILE A 328 -40.34 28.94 27.23
CA ILE A 328 -39.60 29.95 26.43
C ILE A 328 -38.75 29.28 25.35
N PHE A 329 -37.99 28.26 25.73
CA PHE A 329 -37.15 27.52 24.76
C PHE A 329 -37.98 26.82 23.68
N SER A 330 -39.08 26.14 24.06
CA SER A 330 -39.93 25.41 23.11
C SER A 330 -40.59 26.34 22.09
N GLU A 331 -41.03 27.50 22.53
CA GLU A 331 -41.71 28.49 21.70
C GLU A 331 -40.71 29.17 20.75
N LEU A 332 -39.55 29.60 21.26
CA LEU A 332 -38.47 30.17 20.43
C LEU A 332 -37.96 29.16 19.42
N ASN A 333 -37.70 27.92 19.83
CA ASN A 333 -37.23 26.89 18.93
C ASN A 333 -38.21 26.56 17.81
N GLY A 334 -39.54 26.58 18.13
CA GLY A 334 -40.58 26.43 17.13
C GLY A 334 -40.70 27.62 16.15
N LYS A 335 -40.17 28.79 16.53
CA LYS A 335 -40.17 30.00 15.69
C LYS A 335 -38.88 30.18 14.88
N LEU A 336 -37.78 29.65 15.37
CA LEU A 336 -36.50 29.61 14.65
C LEU A 336 -36.53 28.61 13.49
N THR A 337 -37.45 27.65 13.51
CA THR A 337 -37.65 26.69 12.42
C THR A 337 -38.47 27.32 11.31
N GLU A 338 -37.86 27.81 10.25
CA GLU A 338 -38.54 28.51 9.13
C GLU A 338 -39.45 27.61 8.31
N SER A 339 -39.14 26.32 8.25
CA SER A 339 -39.89 25.37 7.42
C SER A 339 -39.97 24.00 8.09
N THR A 340 -41.08 23.31 7.87
CA THR A 340 -41.30 21.95 8.35
C THR A 340 -41.76 21.06 7.21
N ASP A 341 -41.10 19.92 7.03
CA ASP A 341 -41.52 18.89 6.08
C ASP A 341 -42.86 18.29 6.54
N ALA A 342 -43.92 18.60 5.86
CA ALA A 342 -45.29 18.19 6.23
C ALA A 342 -45.64 16.80 5.68
N ALA A 343 -45.27 16.51 4.46
CA ALA A 343 -45.54 15.20 3.81
C ALA A 343 -44.62 15.02 2.59
N THR A 344 -44.45 13.78 2.17
CA THR A 344 -43.84 13.43 0.89
C THR A 344 -44.92 12.85 -0.01
N VAL A 345 -45.04 13.38 -1.24
CA VAL A 345 -45.99 12.91 -2.24
C VAL A 345 -45.21 12.41 -3.46
N THR A 346 -45.51 11.20 -3.89
CA THR A 346 -44.90 10.63 -5.10
C THR A 346 -45.72 11.08 -6.31
N ILE A 347 -45.15 11.88 -7.21
CA ILE A 347 -45.78 12.34 -8.48
C ILE A 347 -44.88 11.86 -9.62
N ASP A 348 -45.48 11.13 -10.57
CA ASP A 348 -44.77 10.55 -11.75
C ASP A 348 -43.56 9.66 -11.43
N GLY A 349 -43.54 9.07 -10.21
CA GLY A 349 -42.45 8.19 -9.75
C GLY A 349 -41.32 8.90 -9.02
N GLU A 350 -41.41 10.21 -8.85
CA GLU A 350 -40.48 11.01 -8.04
C GLU A 350 -41.13 11.43 -6.72
N ASP A 351 -40.38 11.34 -5.64
CA ASP A 351 -40.82 11.76 -4.31
C ASP A 351 -40.59 13.25 -4.12
N MET A 352 -41.70 14.01 -4.06
CA MET A 352 -41.70 15.44 -3.81
C MET A 352 -42.09 15.76 -2.38
N LYS A 353 -41.27 16.54 -1.68
CA LYS A 353 -41.53 16.99 -0.32
C LYS A 353 -42.46 18.20 -0.31
N ILE A 354 -43.52 18.14 0.50
CA ILE A 354 -44.38 19.30 0.80
C ILE A 354 -43.79 19.98 2.03
N VAL A 355 -43.27 21.19 1.82
CA VAL A 355 -42.67 22.01 2.87
C VAL A 355 -43.65 23.11 3.24
N VAL A 356 -43.99 23.21 4.52
CA VAL A 356 -44.79 24.29 5.08
C VAL A 356 -43.83 25.36 5.65
N LYS A 357 -43.91 26.58 5.12
CA LYS A 357 -43.14 27.73 5.60
C LYS A 357 -44.02 28.63 6.44
N ASP A 358 -43.49 29.13 7.56
CA ASP A 358 -44.13 30.19 8.34
C ASP A 358 -43.99 31.50 7.55
N GLY A 359 -45.09 32.13 7.17
CA GLY A 359 -45.10 33.39 6.41
C GLY A 359 -44.90 34.66 7.24
N ARG A 360 -44.50 34.53 8.50
CA ARG A 360 -44.15 35.64 9.39
C ARG A 360 -42.72 36.09 9.17
N GLU A 361 -42.36 37.28 9.63
CA GLU A 361 -40.96 37.73 9.63
C GLU A 361 -40.11 36.77 10.46
N PRO A 362 -38.98 36.30 9.92
CA PRO A 362 -38.07 35.41 10.66
C PRO A 362 -37.50 36.11 11.89
N LEU A 363 -37.27 35.35 12.96
CA LEU A 363 -36.56 35.85 14.13
C LEU A 363 -35.09 36.07 13.76
N THR A 364 -34.68 37.32 13.81
CA THR A 364 -33.32 37.78 13.60
C THR A 364 -32.68 38.25 14.91
N ARG A 365 -31.37 38.44 14.95
CA ARG A 365 -30.68 39.05 16.09
C ARG A 365 -31.29 40.37 16.54
N GLU A 366 -31.75 41.16 15.61
CA GLU A 366 -32.28 42.51 15.87
C GLU A 366 -33.68 42.48 16.50
N ASN A 367 -34.57 41.57 16.07
CA ASN A 367 -35.94 41.49 16.53
C ASN A 367 -36.21 40.42 17.62
N LEU A 368 -35.24 39.60 17.95
CA LEU A 368 -35.39 38.47 18.91
C LEU A 368 -35.86 38.97 20.30
N LEU A 369 -35.31 40.06 20.83
CA LEU A 369 -35.68 40.60 22.13
C LEU A 369 -37.06 41.26 22.15
N ASP A 370 -37.61 41.65 20.97
CA ASP A 370 -38.95 42.25 20.83
C ASP A 370 -40.04 41.17 20.66
N TYR A 371 -39.65 39.90 20.63
CA TYR A 371 -40.60 38.78 20.53
C TYR A 371 -41.50 38.75 21.79
N ASN A 372 -42.82 38.77 21.57
CA ASN A 372 -43.83 38.82 22.63
C ASN A 372 -44.34 37.40 22.95
N PHE A 373 -44.29 37.07 24.24
CA PHE A 373 -44.92 35.88 24.76
C PHE A 373 -46.33 36.18 25.25
N GLU A 374 -47.33 35.46 24.76
CA GLU A 374 -48.72 35.55 25.19
C GLU A 374 -48.90 34.72 26.46
N ILE A 375 -49.18 35.40 27.60
CA ILE A 375 -49.38 34.76 28.88
C ILE A 375 -50.82 34.90 29.32
N GLN A 376 -51.48 33.79 29.60
CA GLN A 376 -52.83 33.79 30.15
C GLN A 376 -52.75 33.92 31.66
N THR A 377 -53.25 35.06 32.17
CA THR A 377 -53.42 35.34 33.61
C THR A 377 -54.90 35.42 33.92
N THR A 378 -55.23 35.16 35.18
CA THR A 378 -56.62 35.29 35.68
C THR A 378 -56.71 36.58 36.46
N ASP A 379 -57.63 37.49 36.08
CA ASP A 379 -57.87 38.75 36.75
C ASP A 379 -58.56 38.50 38.12
N ASP A 380 -58.66 39.55 38.95
CA ASP A 380 -59.31 39.47 40.24
C ASP A 380 -60.83 39.10 40.16
N ASN A 381 -61.42 39.12 38.97
CA ASN A 381 -62.81 38.76 38.69
C ASN A 381 -62.98 37.33 38.19
N GLY A 382 -61.86 36.56 38.05
CA GLY A 382 -61.89 35.19 37.56
C GLY A 382 -61.90 35.05 36.03
N ASN A 383 -61.70 36.13 35.28
CA ASN A 383 -61.63 36.08 33.81
C ASN A 383 -60.22 35.84 33.34
N THR A 384 -60.03 35.03 32.30
CA THR A 384 -58.70 34.81 31.65
C THR A 384 -58.37 36.06 30.80
N VAL A 385 -57.31 36.75 31.15
CA VAL A 385 -56.74 37.87 30.41
C VAL A 385 -55.43 37.45 29.78
N THR A 386 -55.23 37.73 28.49
CA THR A 386 -53.95 37.48 27.80
C THR A 386 -53.12 38.76 27.88
N GLU A 387 -51.92 38.67 28.45
CA GLU A 387 -50.95 39.76 28.53
C GLU A 387 -49.74 39.40 27.65
N ASP A 388 -49.27 40.38 26.86
CA ASP A 388 -48.09 40.22 26.01
C ASP A 388 -46.86 40.76 26.74
N HIS A 389 -45.85 39.91 26.89
CA HIS A 389 -44.59 40.28 27.50
C HIS A 389 -43.42 40.07 26.55
N PRO A 390 -42.67 41.16 26.19
CA PRO A 390 -41.52 41.04 25.33
C PRO A 390 -40.38 40.27 26.00
N LEU A 391 -39.63 39.50 25.24
CA LEU A 391 -38.49 38.70 25.73
C LEU A 391 -37.45 39.57 26.47
N SER A 392 -37.31 40.83 26.10
CA SER A 392 -36.41 41.80 26.76
C SER A 392 -36.72 42.07 28.24
N GLU A 393 -37.93 41.76 28.74
CA GLU A 393 -38.25 41.89 30.17
C GLU A 393 -37.53 40.84 31.08
N PHE A 394 -37.19 39.69 30.52
CA PHE A 394 -36.60 38.56 31.26
C PHE A 394 -35.44 37.89 30.60
N ALA A 395 -34.93 38.43 29.47
CA ALA A 395 -33.73 37.87 28.77
C ALA A 395 -32.80 39.00 28.29
N THR A 396 -31.52 38.64 28.23
CA THR A 396 -30.48 39.49 27.62
C THR A 396 -29.67 38.68 26.62
N LEU A 397 -29.32 39.29 25.51
CA LEU A 397 -28.43 38.71 24.53
C LEU A 397 -26.99 39.00 24.88
N LYS A 398 -26.16 37.97 24.89
CA LYS A 398 -24.71 38.10 24.99
C LYS A 398 -24.08 37.46 23.77
N LEU A 399 -23.17 38.19 23.15
CA LEU A 399 -22.29 37.63 22.13
C LEU A 399 -21.10 37.00 22.89
N GLU A 400 -20.87 35.74 22.70
CA GLU A 400 -19.75 35.00 23.28
C GLU A 400 -19.10 34.18 22.18
N ASP A 401 -17.78 34.01 22.25
CA ASP A 401 -17.06 33.12 21.34
C ASP A 401 -17.44 31.67 21.66
N GLY A 402 -17.93 30.95 20.67
CA GLY A 402 -18.39 29.57 20.81
C GLY A 402 -17.20 28.60 20.81
N VAL A 403 -17.26 27.61 21.69
CA VAL A 403 -16.31 26.47 21.60
C VAL A 403 -16.96 25.41 20.72
N GLN A 404 -16.40 25.16 19.53
CA GLN A 404 -17.01 24.26 18.54
C GLN A 404 -17.12 22.83 19.06
N SER A 405 -16.05 22.21 19.56
CA SER A 405 -16.10 20.87 20.12
C SER A 405 -15.07 20.62 21.21
N ILE A 406 -15.41 19.79 22.18
CA ILE A 406 -14.47 19.31 23.19
C ILE A 406 -14.28 17.81 23.01
N ASN A 407 -13.16 17.43 22.42
CA ASN A 407 -12.83 16.04 22.18
C ASN A 407 -12.24 15.37 23.42
N ARG A 408 -12.64 14.12 23.64
CA ARG A 408 -12.11 13.29 24.75
C ARG A 408 -11.78 11.89 24.25
N GLU A 409 -10.64 11.42 24.68
CA GLU A 409 -10.19 10.05 24.49
C GLU A 409 -9.73 9.48 25.84
N ASN A 410 -10.18 8.28 26.18
CA ASN A 410 -9.85 7.65 27.48
C ASN A 410 -10.10 8.54 28.70
N GLN A 411 -11.18 9.34 28.69
CA GLN A 411 -11.60 10.31 29.71
C GLN A 411 -10.74 11.59 29.80
N SER A 412 -9.61 11.69 29.11
CA SER A 412 -8.80 12.91 29.02
C SER A 412 -9.26 13.77 27.85
N ARG A 413 -9.24 15.08 28.02
CA ARG A 413 -9.46 16.03 26.92
C ARG A 413 -8.24 16.03 26.03
N TYR A 414 -8.44 16.24 24.74
CA TYR A 414 -7.34 16.44 23.81
C TYR A 414 -7.69 17.46 22.73
N MET A 415 -6.66 18.08 22.20
CA MET A 415 -6.69 18.88 20.99
C MET A 415 -5.72 18.29 19.98
N THR A 416 -6.03 18.43 18.70
CA THR A 416 -5.22 17.87 17.63
C THR A 416 -4.68 18.98 16.75
N VAL A 417 -3.37 19.03 16.59
CA VAL A 417 -2.71 19.81 15.56
C VAL A 417 -2.64 18.97 14.29
N THR A 418 -3.18 19.48 13.20
CA THR A 418 -3.14 18.85 11.89
C THR A 418 -2.39 19.71 10.90
N ALA A 419 -1.70 19.09 9.96
CA ALA A 419 -1.14 19.78 8.81
C ALA A 419 -1.13 18.87 7.60
N THR A 420 -1.34 19.44 6.42
CA THR A 420 -1.16 18.74 5.16
C THR A 420 0.31 18.79 4.74
N VAL A 421 0.70 17.87 3.87
CA VAL A 421 2.06 17.81 3.34
C VAL A 421 2.07 18.38 1.93
N ALA A 422 2.94 19.34 1.68
CA ALA A 422 3.12 19.95 0.37
C ALA A 422 3.45 18.93 -0.71
N GLU A 423 2.99 19.16 -1.93
CA GLU A 423 3.25 18.26 -3.06
C GLU A 423 4.75 18.02 -3.27
N GLY A 424 5.14 16.77 -3.40
CA GLY A 424 6.55 16.36 -3.56
C GLY A 424 7.35 16.26 -2.25
N SER A 425 6.75 16.60 -1.10
CA SER A 425 7.33 16.38 0.23
C SER A 425 6.92 15.01 0.78
N ASN A 426 7.66 14.51 1.78
CA ASN A 426 7.41 13.21 2.39
C ASN A 426 7.07 13.37 3.87
N ALA A 427 5.85 12.97 4.27
CA ALA A 427 5.36 13.09 5.64
C ALA A 427 6.28 12.44 6.68
N THR A 428 6.86 11.27 6.36
CA THR A 428 7.78 10.57 7.26
C THR A 428 9.10 11.31 7.46
N LEU A 429 9.61 11.98 6.42
CA LEU A 429 10.82 12.79 6.52
C LEU A 429 10.57 14.07 7.31
N LEU A 430 9.47 14.77 7.02
CA LEU A 430 9.07 15.97 7.76
C LEU A 430 8.81 15.68 9.24
N SER A 431 8.11 14.57 9.54
CA SER A 431 7.89 14.14 10.92
C SER A 431 9.21 13.82 11.66
N ARG A 432 10.22 13.29 10.95
CA ARG A 432 11.55 13.06 11.52
C ARG A 432 12.28 14.36 11.88
N GLU A 433 12.00 15.44 11.16
CA GLU A 433 12.56 16.77 11.48
C GLU A 433 11.79 17.46 12.63
N LEU A 434 10.47 17.24 12.70
CA LEU A 434 9.61 17.82 13.75
C LEU A 434 9.75 17.11 15.10
N GLN A 435 9.92 15.78 15.12
CA GLN A 435 9.95 15.00 16.35
C GLN A 435 10.97 15.50 17.39
N PRO A 436 12.24 15.80 17.03
CA PRO A 436 13.20 16.34 17.99
C PRO A 436 12.81 17.70 18.56
N LEU A 437 12.03 18.52 17.83
CA LEU A 437 11.53 19.80 18.30
C LEU A 437 10.41 19.62 19.31
N ILE A 438 9.50 18.66 19.06
CA ILE A 438 8.46 18.28 20.00
C ILE A 438 9.06 17.66 21.25
N ASP A 439 10.04 16.76 21.13
CA ASP A 439 10.71 16.10 22.26
C ASP A 439 11.48 17.10 23.14
N ALA A 440 11.93 18.22 22.57
CA ALA A 440 12.61 19.29 23.30
C ALA A 440 11.64 20.30 23.95
N TYR A 441 10.34 20.23 23.65
CA TYR A 441 9.34 21.14 24.20
C TYR A 441 9.05 20.79 25.66
N GLU A 442 9.17 21.77 26.56
CA GLU A 442 8.89 21.59 28.00
C GLU A 442 7.39 21.59 28.27
N LEU A 443 6.83 20.40 28.51
CA LEU A 443 5.41 20.23 28.85
C LEU A 443 5.15 20.54 30.33
N PRO A 444 4.03 21.22 30.64
CA PRO A 444 3.55 21.32 31.99
C PRO A 444 3.18 19.96 32.60
N ASP A 445 3.21 19.85 33.94
CA ASP A 445 2.79 18.62 34.64
C ASP A 445 1.33 18.25 34.31
N GLY A 446 1.09 16.99 33.96
CA GLY A 446 -0.24 16.46 33.62
C GLY A 446 -0.63 16.57 32.14
N TYR A 447 0.24 17.10 31.27
CA TYR A 447 0.04 17.14 29.84
C TYR A 447 0.91 16.11 29.14
N THR A 448 0.38 15.52 28.06
CA THR A 448 1.13 14.57 27.25
C THR A 448 0.89 14.86 25.77
N ILE A 449 1.92 14.67 24.97
CA ILE A 449 1.85 14.76 23.52
C ILE A 449 1.94 13.34 22.96
N ASP A 450 1.05 13.03 22.03
CA ASP A 450 1.07 11.81 21.22
C ASP A 450 1.11 12.19 19.74
N THR A 451 2.21 11.84 19.10
CA THR A 451 2.34 12.04 17.65
C THR A 451 1.60 10.92 16.95
N ALA A 452 0.42 11.20 16.47
CA ALA A 452 -0.37 10.35 15.58
C ALA A 452 -0.16 10.78 14.12
N GLY A 453 -0.81 10.11 13.20
CA GLY A 453 -0.77 10.46 11.76
C GLY A 453 -0.01 9.44 10.92
N GLU A 454 0.32 9.83 9.69
CA GLU A 454 0.91 8.93 8.70
C GLU A 454 2.23 8.31 9.18
N SER A 455 3.11 9.12 9.79
CA SER A 455 4.43 8.65 10.24
C SER A 455 4.33 7.54 11.28
N ASP A 456 3.43 7.68 12.26
CA ASP A 456 3.24 6.65 13.29
C ASP A 456 2.57 5.41 12.72
N THR A 457 1.56 5.58 11.87
CA THR A 457 0.90 4.48 11.16
C THR A 457 1.90 3.70 10.30
N VAL A 458 2.74 4.39 9.52
CA VAL A 458 3.81 3.78 8.72
C VAL A 458 4.81 3.05 9.61
N ASN A 459 5.25 3.63 10.73
CA ASN A 459 6.17 2.99 11.66
C ASN A 459 5.57 1.70 12.25
N GLN A 460 4.31 1.72 12.66
CA GLN A 460 3.60 0.54 13.15
C GLN A 460 3.50 -0.53 12.06
N MET A 461 3.20 -0.14 10.81
CA MET A 461 3.15 -1.06 9.66
C MET A 461 4.53 -1.66 9.37
N VAL A 462 5.61 -0.86 9.38
CA VAL A 462 6.99 -1.34 9.20
C VAL A 462 7.37 -2.36 10.27
N ILE A 463 7.03 -2.10 11.54
CA ILE A 463 7.29 -3.01 12.65
C ILE A 463 6.50 -4.32 12.47
N GLN A 464 5.22 -4.24 12.11
CA GLN A 464 4.38 -5.43 11.89
C GLN A 464 4.89 -6.24 10.68
N MET A 465 5.21 -5.58 9.55
CA MET A 465 5.78 -6.22 8.37
C MET A 465 7.13 -6.88 8.65
N SER A 466 7.98 -6.23 9.45
CA SER A 466 9.25 -6.79 9.88
C SER A 466 9.06 -8.07 10.71
N LYS A 467 8.07 -8.10 11.61
CA LYS A 467 7.71 -9.30 12.39
C LYS A 467 7.20 -10.42 11.49
N VAL A 468 6.35 -10.11 10.51
CA VAL A 468 5.83 -11.07 9.52
C VAL A 468 6.96 -11.65 8.68
N LEU A 469 7.85 -10.80 8.16
CA LEU A 469 9.04 -11.22 7.39
C LEU A 469 9.94 -12.15 8.21
N LEU A 470 10.23 -11.79 9.45
CA LEU A 470 11.09 -12.58 10.32
C LEU A 470 10.47 -13.93 10.66
N LEU A 471 9.16 -13.96 10.97
CA LEU A 471 8.43 -15.19 11.24
C LEU A 471 8.35 -16.08 9.98
N GLY A 472 8.05 -15.48 8.83
CA GLY A 472 8.04 -16.15 7.53
C GLY A 472 9.40 -16.78 7.22
N LEU A 473 10.48 -16.04 7.42
CA LEU A 473 11.84 -16.50 7.23
C LEU A 473 12.19 -17.70 8.16
N ALA A 474 11.74 -17.64 9.42
CA ALA A 474 11.93 -18.75 10.37
C ALA A 474 11.14 -20.01 9.93
N LEU A 475 9.90 -19.85 9.49
CA LEU A 475 9.09 -20.96 8.99
C LEU A 475 9.68 -21.57 7.72
N ILE A 476 10.13 -20.76 6.77
CA ILE A 476 10.83 -21.23 5.56
C ILE A 476 12.06 -22.04 5.96
N TYR A 477 12.87 -21.52 6.90
CA TYR A 477 14.05 -22.23 7.37
C TYR A 477 13.69 -23.62 7.93
N LEU A 478 12.64 -23.70 8.77
CA LEU A 478 12.18 -24.98 9.34
C LEU A 478 11.73 -25.97 8.26
N VAL A 479 10.91 -25.51 7.30
CA VAL A 479 10.45 -26.36 6.19
C VAL A 479 11.64 -26.86 5.36
N MET A 480 12.58 -25.97 5.05
CA MET A 480 13.77 -26.37 4.28
C MET A 480 14.69 -27.31 5.07
N VAL A 481 14.84 -27.15 6.39
CA VAL A 481 15.60 -28.10 7.23
C VAL A 481 14.97 -29.49 7.16
N ALA A 482 13.65 -29.58 7.25
CA ALA A 482 12.95 -30.84 7.12
C ALA A 482 13.14 -31.45 5.72
N GLN A 483 13.10 -30.65 4.65
CA GLN A 483 13.25 -31.11 3.27
C GLN A 483 14.67 -31.56 2.94
N PHE A 484 15.67 -30.76 3.31
CA PHE A 484 17.08 -31.06 2.97
C PHE A 484 17.78 -31.98 4.00
N GLN A 485 17.15 -32.24 5.14
CA GLN A 485 17.77 -32.97 6.26
C GLN A 485 19.15 -32.44 6.63
N SER A 486 19.34 -31.13 6.49
CA SER A 486 20.58 -30.39 6.67
C SER A 486 20.31 -28.99 7.18
N LEU A 487 21.09 -28.54 8.15
CA LEU A 487 21.02 -27.15 8.65
C LEU A 487 21.75 -26.16 7.73
N LEU A 488 22.72 -26.61 6.94
CA LEU A 488 23.54 -25.73 6.11
C LEU A 488 22.88 -25.40 4.74
N SER A 489 22.17 -26.37 4.14
CA SER A 489 21.52 -26.17 2.84
C SER A 489 20.47 -25.03 2.89
N PRO A 490 19.56 -25.01 3.89
CA PRO A 490 18.63 -23.89 4.06
C PRO A 490 19.32 -22.55 4.24
N PHE A 491 20.40 -22.49 5.01
CA PHE A 491 21.14 -21.24 5.24
C PHE A 491 21.69 -20.65 3.94
N ILE A 492 22.22 -21.50 3.04
CA ILE A 492 22.71 -21.04 1.72
C ILE A 492 21.55 -20.48 0.88
N VAL A 493 20.41 -21.16 0.89
CA VAL A 493 19.23 -20.71 0.13
C VAL A 493 18.70 -19.38 0.70
N LEU A 494 18.62 -19.23 2.02
CA LEU A 494 18.18 -17.99 2.65
C LEU A 494 19.07 -16.79 2.35
N PHE A 495 20.34 -17.02 1.98
CA PHE A 495 21.22 -15.94 1.57
C PHE A 495 20.77 -15.25 0.27
N THR A 496 19.87 -15.87 -0.50
CA THR A 496 19.23 -15.22 -1.67
C THR A 496 18.27 -14.11 -1.30
N VAL A 497 17.72 -14.12 -0.09
CA VAL A 497 16.73 -13.14 0.36
C VAL A 497 17.31 -11.71 0.44
N PRO A 498 18.43 -11.46 1.14
CA PRO A 498 19.07 -10.16 1.12
C PRO A 498 19.43 -9.67 -0.29
N LEU A 499 19.82 -10.59 -1.17
CA LEU A 499 20.11 -10.27 -2.57
C LEU A 499 18.85 -9.82 -3.31
N ALA A 500 17.73 -10.51 -3.11
CA ALA A 500 16.47 -10.13 -3.70
C ALA A 500 16.01 -8.75 -3.22
N PHE A 501 16.15 -8.47 -1.93
CA PHE A 501 15.82 -7.16 -1.37
C PHE A 501 16.68 -6.05 -1.98
N THR A 502 17.97 -6.30 -2.19
CA THR A 502 18.85 -5.37 -2.91
C THR A 502 18.28 -5.01 -4.29
N GLY A 503 17.83 -6.01 -5.05
CA GLY A 503 17.26 -5.78 -6.38
C GLY A 503 15.96 -4.99 -6.35
N GLY A 504 15.08 -5.26 -5.37
CA GLY A 504 13.84 -4.50 -5.18
C GLY A 504 14.09 -3.04 -4.82
N LEU A 505 15.01 -2.79 -3.87
CA LEU A 505 15.41 -1.43 -3.48
C LEU A 505 16.08 -0.67 -4.65
N ILE A 506 16.95 -1.32 -5.42
CA ILE A 506 17.54 -0.72 -6.62
C ILE A 506 16.45 -0.42 -7.67
N GLY A 507 15.46 -1.29 -7.82
CA GLY A 507 14.32 -1.05 -8.71
C GLY A 507 13.56 0.23 -8.34
N LEU A 508 13.24 0.43 -7.07
CA LEU A 508 12.61 1.66 -6.57
C LEU A 508 13.47 2.90 -6.86
N LEU A 509 14.79 2.82 -6.60
CA LEU A 509 15.70 3.93 -6.89
C LEU A 509 15.79 4.29 -8.38
N LEU A 510 15.77 3.30 -9.27
CA LEU A 510 15.84 3.52 -10.72
C LEU A 510 14.55 4.13 -11.27
N MET A 511 13.41 3.79 -10.69
CA MET A 511 12.10 4.33 -11.08
C MET A 511 11.75 5.62 -10.32
N ASN A 512 12.60 6.05 -9.39
CA ASN A 512 12.38 7.20 -8.49
C ASN A 512 11.06 7.12 -7.71
N GLU A 513 10.68 5.89 -7.34
CA GLU A 513 9.46 5.62 -6.56
C GLU A 513 9.81 5.45 -5.08
N PRO A 514 9.12 6.14 -4.15
CA PRO A 514 9.34 5.95 -2.73
C PRO A 514 8.88 4.55 -2.27
N LEU A 515 9.42 4.10 -1.15
CA LEU A 515 8.99 2.85 -0.57
C LEU A 515 7.61 3.03 0.07
N SER A 516 6.58 2.51 -0.57
CA SER A 516 5.21 2.51 -0.05
C SER A 516 4.91 1.22 0.76
N VAL A 517 3.80 1.22 1.50
CA VAL A 517 3.28 0.02 2.18
C VAL A 517 3.06 -1.12 1.17
N MET A 518 2.55 -0.81 -0.03
CA MET A 518 2.41 -1.79 -1.11
C MET A 518 3.76 -2.30 -1.62
N GLY A 519 4.79 -1.43 -1.68
CA GLY A 519 6.16 -1.82 -1.97
C GLY A 519 6.73 -2.79 -0.92
N MET A 520 6.45 -2.58 0.36
CA MET A 520 6.83 -3.51 1.44
C MET A 520 6.17 -4.88 1.28
N MET A 521 4.91 -4.94 0.83
CA MET A 521 4.28 -6.21 0.45
C MET A 521 5.02 -6.91 -0.67
N GLY A 522 5.55 -6.16 -1.63
CA GLY A 522 6.40 -6.70 -2.69
C GLY A 522 7.57 -7.51 -2.15
N PHE A 523 8.21 -7.08 -1.05
CA PHE A 523 9.28 -7.86 -0.40
C PHE A 523 8.80 -9.18 0.19
N VAL A 524 7.59 -9.24 0.71
CA VAL A 524 7.03 -10.50 1.21
C VAL A 524 6.74 -11.47 0.06
N VAL A 525 6.14 -10.98 -1.03
CA VAL A 525 5.92 -11.78 -2.25
C VAL A 525 7.27 -12.27 -2.81
N LEU A 526 8.26 -11.38 -2.83
CA LEU A 526 9.60 -11.68 -3.32
C LEU A 526 10.30 -12.77 -2.47
N LEU A 527 10.12 -12.74 -1.14
CA LEU A 527 10.64 -13.77 -0.23
C LEU A 527 10.14 -15.16 -0.63
N GLY A 528 8.83 -15.30 -0.93
CA GLY A 528 8.25 -16.59 -1.35
C GLY A 528 8.70 -17.08 -2.72
N THR A 529 8.97 -16.17 -3.65
CA THR A 529 9.31 -16.52 -5.04
C THR A 529 10.80 -16.81 -5.24
N VAL A 530 11.69 -16.03 -4.62
CA VAL A 530 13.14 -16.13 -4.83
C VAL A 530 13.73 -17.37 -4.19
N VAL A 531 13.25 -17.74 -2.99
CA VAL A 531 13.72 -18.94 -2.26
C VAL A 531 13.54 -20.20 -3.09
N ASN A 532 12.46 -20.28 -3.89
CA ASN A 532 12.18 -21.40 -4.77
C ASN A 532 13.32 -21.70 -5.77
N ASN A 533 13.87 -20.65 -6.41
CA ASN A 533 14.98 -20.81 -7.35
C ASN A 533 16.24 -21.38 -6.67
N GLY A 534 16.50 -20.96 -5.43
CA GLY A 534 17.58 -21.44 -4.60
C GLY A 534 17.41 -22.91 -4.19
N ILE A 535 16.20 -23.32 -3.81
CA ILE A 535 15.86 -24.71 -3.45
C ILE A 535 16.18 -25.64 -4.61
N VAL A 536 15.65 -25.34 -5.81
CA VAL A 536 15.84 -26.18 -7.01
C VAL A 536 17.31 -26.29 -7.38
N PHE A 537 18.09 -25.21 -7.22
CA PHE A 537 19.53 -25.22 -7.50
C PHE A 537 20.30 -26.11 -6.51
N VAL A 538 20.10 -25.91 -5.21
CA VAL A 538 20.82 -26.65 -4.15
C VAL A 538 20.45 -28.15 -4.15
N ASP A 539 19.15 -28.45 -4.37
CA ASP A 539 18.66 -29.82 -4.46
C ASP A 539 19.37 -30.59 -5.59
N TYR A 540 19.37 -30.00 -6.79
CA TYR A 540 20.02 -30.64 -7.94
C TYR A 540 21.54 -30.76 -7.79
N ALA A 541 22.19 -29.75 -7.18
CA ALA A 541 23.62 -29.85 -6.86
C ALA A 541 23.92 -30.98 -5.88
N ASN A 542 23.05 -31.18 -4.88
CA ASN A 542 23.16 -32.30 -3.94
C ASN A 542 22.97 -33.64 -4.63
N GLN A 543 22.00 -33.78 -5.53
CA GLN A 543 21.74 -34.99 -6.32
C GLN A 543 22.96 -35.36 -7.16
N LEU A 544 23.58 -34.43 -7.89
CA LEU A 544 24.77 -34.67 -8.68
C LEU A 544 25.98 -35.08 -7.82
N ARG A 545 26.12 -34.47 -6.64
CA ARG A 545 27.20 -34.85 -5.69
C ARG A 545 27.00 -36.23 -5.08
N MET A 546 25.76 -36.62 -4.78
CA MET A 546 25.46 -38.01 -4.35
C MET A 546 25.75 -39.02 -5.46
N GLY A 547 25.55 -38.61 -6.74
CA GLY A 547 25.93 -39.39 -7.90
C GLY A 547 27.44 -39.47 -8.19
N GLY A 548 28.28 -38.90 -7.31
CA GLY A 548 29.74 -39.06 -7.36
C GLY A 548 30.54 -37.93 -8.03
N LEU A 549 29.88 -36.85 -8.54
CA LEU A 549 30.58 -35.71 -9.13
C LEU A 549 31.37 -34.91 -8.07
N GLU A 550 32.52 -34.38 -8.47
CA GLU A 550 33.27 -33.43 -7.66
C GLU A 550 32.42 -32.16 -7.41
N ARG A 551 32.60 -31.56 -6.23
CA ARG A 551 31.82 -30.40 -5.79
C ARG A 551 31.78 -29.27 -6.81
N ARG A 552 32.92 -28.86 -7.37
CA ARG A 552 32.97 -27.76 -8.36
C ARG A 552 32.36 -28.13 -9.71
N GLU A 553 32.60 -29.36 -10.13
CA GLU A 553 32.00 -29.89 -11.38
C GLU A 553 30.49 -30.02 -11.25
N ALA A 554 29.99 -30.52 -10.12
CA ALA A 554 28.56 -30.59 -9.81
C ALA A 554 27.90 -29.20 -9.85
N LEU A 555 28.54 -28.17 -9.27
CA LEU A 555 28.02 -26.82 -9.28
C LEU A 555 27.95 -26.19 -10.69
N ILE A 556 29.00 -26.41 -11.50
CA ILE A 556 29.03 -25.93 -12.90
C ILE A 556 27.98 -26.65 -13.77
N ALA A 557 27.87 -27.98 -13.58
CA ALA A 557 26.88 -28.79 -14.27
C ALA A 557 25.45 -28.39 -13.88
N THR A 558 25.18 -28.19 -12.57
CA THR A 558 23.91 -27.70 -12.05
C THR A 558 23.57 -26.35 -12.66
N GLY A 559 24.50 -25.40 -12.60
CA GLY A 559 24.31 -24.07 -13.17
C GLY A 559 23.94 -24.10 -14.64
N LYS A 560 24.66 -24.87 -15.45
CA LYS A 560 24.36 -25.04 -16.89
C LYS A 560 22.96 -25.64 -17.11
N THR A 561 22.60 -26.70 -16.38
CA THR A 561 21.33 -27.40 -16.58
C THR A 561 20.14 -26.59 -16.06
N ARG A 562 20.27 -25.91 -14.91
CA ARG A 562 19.17 -25.18 -14.26
C ARG A 562 19.04 -23.72 -14.69
N MET A 563 20.02 -23.16 -15.40
CA MET A 563 19.96 -21.76 -15.87
C MET A 563 18.71 -21.48 -16.72
N ARG A 564 18.36 -22.38 -17.64
CA ARG A 564 17.19 -22.18 -18.52
C ARG A 564 15.86 -22.15 -17.77
N PRO A 565 15.52 -23.14 -16.91
CA PRO A 565 14.32 -23.09 -16.08
C PRO A 565 14.24 -21.83 -15.24
N ILE A 566 15.32 -21.48 -14.52
CA ILE A 566 15.38 -20.34 -13.59
C ILE A 566 15.15 -19.02 -14.36
N LEU A 567 15.78 -18.83 -15.53
CA LEU A 567 15.57 -17.63 -16.34
C LEU A 567 14.15 -17.56 -16.91
N MET A 568 13.57 -18.69 -17.35
CA MET A 568 12.21 -18.72 -17.88
C MET A 568 11.18 -18.35 -16.79
N THR A 569 11.32 -18.88 -15.59
CA THR A 569 10.41 -18.58 -14.47
C THR A 569 10.50 -17.10 -14.08
N ALA A 570 11.72 -16.58 -13.93
CA ALA A 570 11.93 -15.17 -13.60
C ALA A 570 11.36 -14.24 -14.68
N LEU A 571 11.66 -14.50 -15.95
CA LEU A 571 11.18 -13.67 -17.06
C LEU A 571 9.65 -13.69 -17.17
N THR A 572 9.02 -14.86 -16.98
CA THR A 572 7.56 -14.99 -17.02
C THR A 572 6.92 -14.16 -15.90
N THR A 573 7.48 -14.19 -14.68
CA THR A 573 6.95 -13.40 -13.55
C THR A 573 7.18 -11.90 -13.76
N ILE A 574 8.34 -11.50 -14.27
CA ILE A 574 8.63 -10.08 -14.57
C ILE A 574 7.67 -9.56 -15.66
N LEU A 575 7.44 -10.34 -16.72
CA LEU A 575 6.48 -9.98 -17.78
C LEU A 575 5.04 -9.92 -17.24
N ALA A 576 4.67 -10.79 -16.30
CA ALA A 576 3.36 -10.72 -15.66
C ALA A 576 3.17 -9.43 -14.81
N MET A 577 4.27 -8.89 -14.24
CA MET A 577 4.23 -7.61 -13.53
C MET A 577 4.22 -6.39 -14.47
N ALA A 578 4.51 -6.57 -15.75
CA ALA A 578 4.62 -5.45 -16.70
C ALA A 578 3.30 -4.67 -16.83
N SER A 579 2.15 -5.34 -16.73
CA SER A 579 0.83 -4.66 -16.74
C SER A 579 0.66 -3.67 -15.59
N LEU A 580 1.16 -4.01 -14.40
CA LEU A 580 1.12 -3.14 -13.21
C LEU A 580 2.20 -2.06 -13.25
N LEU A 581 3.31 -2.30 -13.97
CA LEU A 581 4.40 -1.32 -14.10
C LEU A 581 4.04 -0.18 -15.06
N PHE A 582 3.30 -0.48 -16.11
CA PHE A 582 3.00 0.43 -17.23
C PHE A 582 1.49 0.76 -17.34
N GLY A 583 0.67 0.28 -16.42
CA GLY A 583 -0.74 0.64 -16.36
C GLY A 583 -0.91 2.04 -15.76
N ASP A 584 -1.84 2.82 -16.30
CA ASP A 584 -2.16 4.17 -15.84
C ASP A 584 -3.43 4.20 -14.98
N ASP A 585 -4.14 3.06 -14.87
CA ASP A 585 -5.29 2.92 -14.01
C ASP A 585 -4.93 3.00 -12.51
N LEU A 586 -5.86 3.45 -11.69
CA LEU A 586 -5.68 3.65 -10.24
C LEU A 586 -5.13 2.40 -9.52
N SER A 587 -5.62 1.21 -9.90
CA SER A 587 -5.17 -0.07 -9.34
C SER A 587 -3.70 -0.35 -9.67
N SER A 588 -3.26 -0.05 -10.90
CA SER A 588 -1.87 -0.18 -11.32
C SER A 588 -0.97 0.82 -10.61
N GLN A 589 -1.41 2.08 -10.47
CA GLN A 589 -0.66 3.10 -9.73
C GLN A 589 -0.45 2.70 -8.26
N MET A 590 -1.50 2.25 -7.56
CA MET A 590 -1.39 1.75 -6.18
C MET A 590 -0.42 0.56 -6.06
N SER A 591 -0.42 -0.33 -7.05
CA SER A 591 0.37 -1.57 -7.01
C SER A 591 1.75 -1.42 -7.65
N ARG A 592 2.07 -0.28 -8.26
CA ARG A 592 3.32 -0.03 -9.00
C ARG A 592 4.56 -0.28 -8.14
N GLY A 593 4.58 0.24 -6.91
CA GLY A 593 5.69 0.00 -5.98
C GLY A 593 5.92 -1.49 -5.69
N MET A 594 4.85 -2.28 -5.53
CA MET A 594 4.93 -3.73 -5.37
C MET A 594 5.50 -4.40 -6.63
N ALA A 595 5.02 -4.01 -7.80
CA ALA A 595 5.47 -4.57 -9.07
C ALA A 595 6.96 -4.26 -9.35
N ILE A 596 7.42 -3.05 -9.03
CA ILE A 596 8.84 -2.64 -9.12
C ILE A 596 9.71 -3.51 -8.22
N VAL A 597 9.32 -3.66 -6.95
CA VAL A 597 10.07 -4.46 -5.98
C VAL A 597 10.15 -5.92 -6.42
N VAL A 598 9.04 -6.51 -6.87
CA VAL A 598 9.02 -7.91 -7.32
C VAL A 598 9.82 -8.09 -8.61
N ALA A 599 9.61 -7.26 -9.62
CA ALA A 599 10.30 -7.38 -10.90
C ALA A 599 11.81 -7.10 -10.76
N GLY A 600 12.19 -5.99 -10.13
CA GLY A 600 13.57 -5.62 -9.87
C GLY A 600 14.30 -6.61 -8.96
N GLY A 601 13.61 -7.01 -7.88
CA GLY A 601 14.12 -8.01 -6.95
C GLY A 601 14.35 -9.37 -7.60
N LEU A 602 13.39 -9.85 -8.38
CA LEU A 602 13.50 -11.13 -9.09
C LEU A 602 14.57 -11.10 -10.18
N ALA A 603 14.68 -10.01 -10.94
CA ALA A 603 15.71 -9.85 -11.97
C ALA A 603 17.12 -9.92 -11.36
N TYR A 604 17.37 -9.10 -10.33
CA TYR A 604 18.67 -9.07 -9.65
C TYR A 604 18.95 -10.39 -8.91
N ALA A 605 17.98 -10.89 -8.15
CA ALA A 605 18.14 -12.15 -7.41
C ALA A 605 18.41 -13.33 -8.34
N THR A 606 17.78 -13.41 -9.50
CA THR A 606 17.99 -14.48 -10.47
C THR A 606 19.42 -14.49 -10.97
N LEU A 607 19.95 -13.31 -11.34
CA LEU A 607 21.33 -13.18 -11.75
C LEU A 607 22.29 -13.56 -10.62
N MET A 608 22.06 -13.02 -9.42
CA MET A 608 22.94 -13.27 -8.27
C MET A 608 22.84 -14.70 -7.75
N THR A 609 21.65 -15.32 -7.78
CA THR A 609 21.45 -16.72 -7.39
C THR A 609 22.31 -17.66 -8.23
N LEU A 610 22.40 -17.43 -9.54
CA LEU A 610 23.22 -18.25 -10.45
C LEU A 610 24.72 -18.14 -10.15
N PHE A 611 25.21 -17.06 -9.54
CA PHE A 611 26.64 -16.89 -9.23
C PHE A 611 26.95 -17.05 -7.76
N ILE A 612 26.12 -16.49 -6.86
CA ILE A 612 26.42 -16.43 -5.41
C ILE A 612 26.08 -17.74 -4.70
N ILE A 613 24.96 -18.40 -5.03
CA ILE A 613 24.63 -19.70 -4.41
C ILE A 613 25.76 -20.72 -4.64
N PRO A 614 26.28 -20.94 -5.86
CA PRO A 614 27.41 -21.85 -6.07
C PRO A 614 28.65 -21.46 -5.26
N VAL A 615 28.96 -20.17 -5.15
CA VAL A 615 30.10 -19.67 -4.38
C VAL A 615 29.91 -19.96 -2.89
N MET A 616 28.73 -19.65 -2.33
CA MET A 616 28.40 -19.95 -0.94
C MET A 616 28.40 -21.43 -0.65
N TYR A 617 27.86 -22.22 -1.58
CA TYR A 617 27.86 -23.68 -1.49
C TYR A 617 29.32 -24.22 -1.46
N ASP A 618 30.22 -23.71 -2.33
CA ASP A 618 31.63 -24.11 -2.37
C ASP A 618 32.43 -23.67 -1.13
N ILE A 619 32.02 -22.62 -0.43
CA ILE A 619 32.62 -22.17 0.83
C ILE A 619 32.18 -23.07 1.99
N LEU A 620 30.88 -23.34 2.12
CA LEU A 620 30.28 -23.98 3.29
C LEU A 620 30.34 -25.52 3.22
N PHE A 621 30.07 -26.12 2.05
CA PHE A 621 30.03 -27.57 1.88
C PHE A 621 31.41 -28.18 1.51
N LYS A 622 32.30 -28.22 2.45
CA LYS A 622 33.64 -28.86 2.26
C LYS A 622 33.58 -30.38 2.34
N ARG A 623 32.63 -30.96 3.09
CA ARG A 623 32.48 -32.40 3.28
C ARG A 623 31.59 -33.02 2.18
N LYS A 624 31.80 -34.32 1.90
CA LYS A 624 30.91 -35.06 1.00
C LYS A 624 29.52 -35.19 1.66
N PRO A 625 28.41 -35.23 0.86
CA PRO A 625 27.09 -35.51 1.42
C PRO A 625 27.14 -36.85 2.19
N LEU A 626 26.38 -36.91 3.29
CA LEU A 626 26.25 -38.17 4.02
C LEU A 626 25.45 -39.12 3.10
N GLN A 627 26.08 -40.21 2.69
CA GLN A 627 25.36 -41.34 2.11
C GLN A 627 24.88 -42.18 3.27
N VAL A 628 23.56 -42.18 3.50
CA VAL A 628 22.93 -43.10 4.42
C VAL A 628 22.70 -44.38 3.64
N ASP A 629 23.48 -45.42 4.00
CA ASP A 629 23.26 -46.74 3.44
C ASP A 629 21.96 -47.33 4.03
N ILE A 630 20.90 -47.28 3.23
CA ILE A 630 19.56 -47.81 3.62
C ILE A 630 19.43 -49.30 3.27
N GLY A 631 20.53 -50.02 3.05
CA GLY A 631 20.51 -51.43 2.72
C GLY A 631 20.10 -51.71 1.27
N SER A 632 20.78 -52.63 0.68
CA SER A 632 20.78 -52.97 -0.74
C SER A 632 19.52 -53.68 -1.20
N GLU A 633 18.36 -53.03 -1.23
CA GLU A 633 17.25 -53.54 -2.03
C GLU A 633 16.73 -52.42 -2.97
N ASN A 634 17.19 -52.52 -4.24
CA ASN A 634 16.65 -51.78 -5.41
C ASN A 634 16.63 -50.25 -5.28
N LEU A 635 17.79 -49.63 -5.15
CA LEU A 635 17.97 -48.21 -5.48
C LEU A 635 18.14 -48.04 -7.00
N ASP A 636 17.01 -48.11 -7.74
CA ASP A 636 16.88 -47.52 -9.07
C ASP A 636 16.97 -45.98 -9.04
N ASP A 637 17.47 -45.38 -7.96
CA ASP A 637 17.44 -43.95 -7.65
C ASP A 637 18.79 -43.24 -7.76
N VAL A 638 19.81 -43.85 -8.33
CA VAL A 638 20.99 -43.08 -8.75
C VAL A 638 20.54 -42.23 -9.94
N PRO A 639 20.60 -40.89 -9.88
CA PRO A 639 20.21 -40.08 -11.00
C PRO A 639 21.03 -40.51 -12.23
N ASP A 640 20.37 -41.02 -13.26
CA ASP A 640 20.99 -41.39 -14.55
C ASP A 640 21.87 -40.27 -15.12
N ASP A 641 21.65 -39.04 -14.68
CA ASP A 641 22.36 -37.84 -15.07
C ASP A 641 23.81 -37.80 -14.57
N ALA A 642 24.07 -38.26 -13.34
CA ALA A 642 25.42 -38.33 -12.84
C ALA A 642 26.22 -39.43 -13.56
N ALA A 643 25.57 -40.56 -13.83
CA ALA A 643 26.17 -41.68 -14.59
C ALA A 643 26.40 -41.26 -16.07
N ASP A 644 25.46 -40.59 -16.71
CA ASP A 644 25.64 -40.10 -18.07
C ASP A 644 26.69 -38.99 -18.19
N TYR A 645 26.78 -38.12 -17.19
CA TYR A 645 27.84 -37.10 -17.15
C TYR A 645 29.23 -37.72 -16.98
N LEU A 646 29.35 -38.68 -16.08
CA LEU A 646 30.60 -39.41 -15.87
C LEU A 646 31.03 -40.18 -17.13
N LYS A 647 30.11 -40.86 -17.78
CA LYS A 647 30.37 -41.53 -19.07
C LYS A 647 30.80 -40.55 -20.15
N ARG A 648 30.16 -39.40 -20.30
CA ARG A 648 30.57 -38.37 -21.26
C ARG A 648 31.93 -37.74 -20.93
N LYS A 649 32.27 -37.65 -19.62
CA LYS A 649 33.56 -37.15 -19.18
C LYS A 649 34.67 -38.17 -19.51
N GLU A 650 34.46 -39.43 -19.17
CA GLU A 650 35.39 -40.53 -19.53
C GLU A 650 35.62 -40.61 -21.05
N GLN A 651 34.55 -40.47 -21.85
CA GLN A 651 34.67 -40.46 -23.31
C GLN A 651 35.52 -39.29 -23.81
N LYS A 652 35.32 -38.09 -23.28
CA LYS A 652 36.11 -36.90 -23.64
C LYS A 652 37.56 -37.01 -23.19
N GLU A 653 37.83 -37.62 -22.04
CA GLU A 653 39.18 -37.84 -21.55
C GLU A 653 39.90 -38.89 -22.42
N LEU A 654 39.19 -39.95 -22.86
CA LEU A 654 39.69 -40.91 -23.84
C LEU A 654 39.99 -40.28 -25.19
N GLU A 655 39.08 -39.46 -25.73
CA GLU A 655 39.29 -38.74 -26.96
C GLU A 655 40.48 -37.75 -26.91
N GLN A 656 40.67 -37.08 -25.73
CA GLN A 656 41.83 -36.23 -25.52
C GLN A 656 43.15 -37.02 -25.41
N GLN A 657 43.11 -38.17 -24.74
CA GLN A 657 44.28 -39.06 -24.65
C GLN A 657 44.64 -39.64 -26.04
N GLU A 658 43.66 -40.04 -26.84
CA GLU A 658 43.88 -40.50 -28.20
C GLU A 658 44.37 -39.37 -29.11
N ALA A 659 43.90 -38.14 -28.96
CA ALA A 659 44.41 -36.99 -29.70
C ALA A 659 45.84 -36.66 -29.34
N THR A 660 46.17 -36.69 -28.03
CA THR A 660 47.56 -36.48 -27.55
C THR A 660 48.52 -37.59 -28.02
N GLN A 661 48.08 -38.86 -28.02
CA GLN A 661 48.86 -39.96 -28.58
C GLN A 661 49.04 -39.91 -30.13
N LYS A 662 48.08 -39.34 -30.83
CA LYS A 662 48.19 -39.08 -32.30
C LYS A 662 49.19 -37.96 -32.60
N ASP A 663 49.22 -36.91 -31.78
CA ASP A 663 50.20 -35.82 -31.91
C ASP A 663 51.60 -36.23 -31.55
N GLU A 664 51.80 -37.13 -30.58
CA GLU A 664 53.10 -37.71 -30.25
C GLU A 664 53.63 -38.71 -31.28
N LYS A 665 52.75 -39.35 -32.09
CA LYS A 665 53.13 -40.28 -33.13
C LYS A 665 53.41 -39.62 -34.49
N ASN A 666 53.17 -38.32 -34.63
CA ASN A 666 53.43 -37.59 -35.87
C ASN A 666 54.21 -36.29 -35.57
N PRO A 667 55.48 -36.34 -35.14
CA PRO A 667 56.33 -35.17 -34.99
C PRO A 667 56.70 -34.67 -36.40
N LYS A 668 56.31 -33.44 -36.73
CA LYS A 668 56.77 -32.74 -37.89
C LYS A 668 58.25 -32.42 -37.85
#